data_0b8e464c353e6ac1c8eb1c02d14dbdc8
#
_entry.id   0b8e464c353e6ac1c8eb1c02d14dbdc8
#
_cell.length_a   1.000
_cell.length_b   1.000
_cell.length_c   1.000
_cell.angle_alpha   90.00
_cell.angle_beta   90.00
_cell.angle_gamma   90.00
#
_symmetry.space_group_name_H-M   'P 1'
#
loop_
_entity.id
_entity.type
_entity.pdbx_description
1 polymer ?
#
loop_
_entity_poly.entity_id
_entity_poly.type
_entity_poly.pdbx_seq_one_letter_code
_entity_poly.pdbx_strand_id
1 'polypeptide(L)'
;MTPPTPPPEKRPDRHYNFGRMNMVFALSSLGLLAVTLWMVVADYAQPWKRTQAEFRSLEQQKLLKDAQAERQKLSDNELAQLKKQVADADAALAGHRSEIARLEKEVDKRKADRYVAESTWKGAKAKLDAARFKYDESIQTKNRGAEASKATALDQRRQDLLDAKAKLDLADEALAAAQQQLAQRKTALTDAEKKLADLQKGVTGVETRIAGLDKDISYFLLNAPLMDFVRPTLHIEQAILPGLTHNFNFTDDVTRVDRCMTCHVAANRPGFTGDEWKEPYRTHPHLDLYVGDGSPHPYTQYGCTVCHGGLDRATDFARAGHSAKDEKQAAEWTQKWGWHEPRFLEYPILPSGMSEAGCATCHAAGVWTGKAEVQDTGRELIAHMGCYGCHQIGYPAYTGLRKAGPSLQRIAGKTNPGWAYKWIEAPRKFHPTTWMPHFFYQENTTTPANLKRQQTEIAAVVNYLWEKSEKPVYPPAPAGDATRGKQVFESVGCAGCHIIDAKAKRDDYFPTINRLHGPNLIYTGSKVDKGWLYAWVRNPKQYFPDTNMPNLRLTDQEAADVVEYIASSHNPAYENVALPALDSKVRDEMALIYLENLYTVDSSKAKLAAMNAHQRDVFLGEQTITKYGCYGCHDISGFESLKPIGTELTQEGSKPLHQFDFAHVTTVPDTRHDWVKTKLLDPRIWDKEKEPVKDYNELLKMPNFGMSEREAAAIASNVLGFTKESVAASKRAGMDARTASLAEGRKLITRYNCQGCHLIEGHGHAIKAIIQDPAMLPPNLAAEGARVQSGWLFNYVHDPSQVRMRPWLTVRMPSFTFTDDQLNSVVGYFAAREQRRPFGTEPPGADARNLAVGEVVFDMFQCAKCHPAGAQAAAAAGGAKGDLAPSLLLAHDRLRYDWVPEWIKRPQFWIPGTRMPTNFPETEPGTFMSPVAQAIDQPTYAAQKQKMMQYFSSEAELKAYLADVDKVTTALRDHIWSLSGGGRRPAAGVAAGAAGGR
;
A
#
# COMPACT_ATOMS: atom_id res chain seq x y z
N MET A 1 -58.39 -5.54 96.69
CA MET A 1 -57.40 -4.63 96.20
C MET A 1 -56.08 -5.36 96.24
N THR A 2 -55.61 -5.73 95.01
CA THR A 2 -54.29 -6.31 94.85
C THR A 2 -53.26 -5.17 94.74
N PRO A 3 -52.15 -5.21 95.40
CA PRO A 3 -51.14 -4.18 95.34
C PRO A 3 -50.50 -4.12 93.90
N PRO A 4 -50.06 -2.95 93.46
CA PRO A 4 -49.51 -2.75 92.18
C PRO A 4 -48.10 -3.43 92.04
N THR A 5 -47.91 -4.12 90.93
CA THR A 5 -46.60 -4.72 90.58
C THR A 5 -45.55 -3.62 90.48
N PRO A 6 -44.35 -3.84 91.06
CA PRO A 6 -43.28 -2.85 90.95
C PRO A 6 -42.76 -2.77 89.51
N PRO A 7 -42.29 -1.58 89.13
CA PRO A 7 -41.76 -1.45 87.75
C PRO A 7 -40.47 -2.28 87.62
N PRO A 8 -40.20 -2.85 86.38
CA PRO A 8 -39.04 -3.71 86.23
C PRO A 8 -37.75 -2.91 86.56
N GLU A 9 -36.96 -3.45 87.50
CA GLU A 9 -35.61 -2.98 87.84
C GLU A 9 -34.74 -2.82 86.59
N LYS A 10 -34.31 -1.61 86.33
CA LYS A 10 -33.26 -1.37 85.31
C LYS A 10 -31.98 -1.99 85.86
N ARG A 11 -31.50 -3.07 85.29
CA ARG A 11 -30.19 -3.67 85.61
C ARG A 11 -29.12 -2.70 85.29
N PRO A 12 -28.32 -2.21 86.26
CA PRO A 12 -27.34 -1.12 86.04
C PRO A 12 -26.13 -1.49 85.25
N ASP A 13 -25.99 -2.75 84.81
CA ASP A 13 -24.87 -3.30 84.04
C ASP A 13 -25.09 -3.43 82.55
N ARG A 14 -26.21 -2.94 82.04
CA ARG A 14 -26.52 -3.01 80.60
C ARG A 14 -26.53 -1.60 79.98
N HIS A 15 -25.35 -1.26 79.44
CA HIS A 15 -25.19 0.01 78.64
C HIS A 15 -25.92 0.10 77.35
N TYR A 16 -26.41 -1.05 76.83
CA TYR A 16 -27.08 -1.12 75.51
C TYR A 16 -28.47 -1.71 75.59
N ASN A 17 -29.38 -1.18 74.78
CA ASN A 17 -30.75 -1.70 74.64
C ASN A 17 -30.74 -2.87 73.67
N PHE A 18 -30.73 -4.10 74.16
CA PHE A 18 -30.71 -5.34 73.40
C PHE A 18 -31.84 -5.45 72.35
N GLY A 19 -33.04 -4.97 72.71
CA GLY A 19 -34.17 -4.98 71.79
C GLY A 19 -33.95 -4.11 70.56
N ARG A 20 -33.42 -2.90 70.76
CA ARG A 20 -33.06 -2.01 69.63
C ARG A 20 -31.89 -2.57 68.86
N MET A 21 -30.87 -3.12 69.52
CA MET A 21 -29.73 -3.76 68.82
C MET A 21 -30.16 -4.97 68.01
N ASN A 22 -31.02 -5.85 68.50
CA ASN A 22 -31.55 -6.98 67.77
C ASN A 22 -32.42 -6.53 66.57
N MET A 23 -33.17 -5.43 66.73
CA MET A 23 -33.98 -4.89 65.65
C MET A 23 -33.06 -4.29 64.56
N VAL A 24 -32.01 -3.51 64.94
CA VAL A 24 -31.00 -3.01 63.98
C VAL A 24 -30.29 -4.15 63.33
N PHE A 25 -29.84 -5.16 64.05
CA PHE A 25 -29.23 -6.35 63.50
C PHE A 25 -30.14 -7.06 62.51
N ALA A 26 -31.39 -7.31 62.85
CA ALA A 26 -32.36 -7.97 61.99
C ALA A 26 -32.60 -7.15 60.70
N LEU A 27 -32.79 -5.83 60.81
CA LEU A 27 -32.97 -4.95 59.66
C LEU A 27 -31.71 -4.88 58.78
N SER A 28 -30.54 -4.80 59.35
CA SER A 28 -29.27 -4.83 58.60
C SER A 28 -29.04 -6.18 57.91
N SER A 29 -29.35 -7.29 58.59
CA SER A 29 -29.27 -8.63 58.02
C SER A 29 -30.26 -8.84 56.85
N LEU A 30 -31.50 -8.35 56.98
CA LEU A 30 -32.47 -8.35 55.89
C LEU A 30 -32.04 -7.45 54.74
N GLY A 31 -31.48 -6.27 55.07
CA GLY A 31 -30.91 -5.36 54.10
C GLY A 31 -29.75 -6.03 53.34
N LEU A 32 -28.84 -6.70 54.08
CA LEU A 32 -27.74 -7.44 53.46
C LEU A 32 -28.26 -8.59 52.56
N LEU A 33 -29.23 -9.37 53.02
CA LEU A 33 -29.85 -10.40 52.24
C LEU A 33 -30.51 -9.84 50.96
N ALA A 34 -31.25 -8.73 51.07
CA ALA A 34 -31.87 -8.07 49.93
C ALA A 34 -30.84 -7.56 48.91
N VAL A 35 -29.75 -6.95 49.37
CA VAL A 35 -28.64 -6.52 48.52
C VAL A 35 -27.96 -7.72 47.87
N THR A 36 -27.72 -8.80 48.60
CA THR A 36 -27.10 -10.03 48.04
C THR A 36 -28.00 -10.67 46.99
N LEU A 37 -29.30 -10.78 47.24
CA LEU A 37 -30.25 -11.27 46.23
C LEU A 37 -30.31 -10.35 45.00
N TRP A 38 -30.30 -9.05 45.21
CA TRP A 38 -30.25 -8.09 44.12
C TRP A 38 -28.96 -8.22 43.30
N MET A 39 -27.80 -8.40 43.95
CA MET A 39 -26.54 -8.65 43.26
C MET A 39 -26.60 -9.91 42.39
N VAL A 40 -27.15 -11.00 42.89
CA VAL A 40 -27.29 -12.26 42.14
C VAL A 40 -28.22 -12.08 40.93
N VAL A 41 -29.35 -11.39 41.12
CA VAL A 41 -30.29 -11.10 40.03
C VAL A 41 -29.66 -10.16 39.00
N ALA A 42 -28.95 -9.13 39.44
CA ALA A 42 -28.27 -8.19 38.57
C ALA A 42 -27.16 -8.87 37.76
N ASP A 43 -26.38 -9.79 38.37
CA ASP A 43 -25.37 -10.59 37.65
C ASP A 43 -25.98 -11.56 36.64
N TYR A 44 -27.09 -12.20 37.02
CA TYR A 44 -27.82 -13.09 36.10
C TYR A 44 -28.41 -12.33 34.90
N ALA A 45 -28.92 -11.12 35.13
CA ALA A 45 -29.62 -10.30 34.12
C ALA A 45 -28.68 -9.47 33.24
N GLN A 46 -27.35 -9.74 33.26
CA GLN A 46 -26.38 -8.99 32.45
C GLN A 46 -26.71 -9.03 30.95
N PRO A 47 -26.64 -7.89 30.23
CA PRO A 47 -26.99 -7.81 28.81
C PRO A 47 -26.21 -8.79 27.92
N TRP A 48 -24.92 -8.98 28.17
CA TRP A 48 -24.09 -9.89 27.39
C TRP A 48 -24.53 -11.36 27.54
N LYS A 49 -25.00 -11.81 28.71
CA LYS A 49 -25.53 -13.17 28.91
C LYS A 49 -26.74 -13.41 28.02
N ARG A 50 -27.63 -12.42 27.90
CA ARG A 50 -28.78 -12.48 27.01
C ARG A 50 -28.36 -12.60 25.55
N THR A 51 -27.36 -11.82 25.12
CA THR A 51 -26.82 -11.88 23.75
C THR A 51 -26.25 -13.25 23.43
N GLN A 52 -25.48 -13.86 24.34
CA GLN A 52 -24.94 -15.20 24.15
C GLN A 52 -26.03 -16.28 24.12
N ALA A 53 -27.06 -16.18 24.99
CA ALA A 53 -28.17 -17.11 25.00
C ALA A 53 -28.99 -17.03 23.70
N GLU A 54 -29.24 -15.82 23.18
CA GLU A 54 -29.93 -15.62 21.90
C GLU A 54 -29.13 -16.24 20.75
N PHE A 55 -27.82 -15.99 20.71
CA PHE A 55 -26.96 -16.59 19.68
C PHE A 55 -26.98 -18.11 19.72
N ARG A 56 -26.96 -18.72 20.90
CA ARG A 56 -27.05 -20.19 21.05
C ARG A 56 -28.35 -20.74 20.45
N SER A 57 -29.45 -20.05 20.64
CA SER A 57 -30.74 -20.44 20.02
C SER A 57 -30.68 -20.35 18.49
N LEU A 58 -30.09 -19.26 17.96
CA LEU A 58 -29.92 -19.07 16.52
C LEU A 58 -28.95 -20.09 15.91
N GLU A 59 -27.83 -20.38 16.59
CA GLU A 59 -26.86 -21.40 16.19
C GLU A 59 -27.52 -22.79 16.12
N GLN A 60 -28.34 -23.13 17.13
CA GLN A 60 -29.09 -24.39 17.16
C GLN A 60 -30.04 -24.52 15.96
N GLN A 61 -30.81 -23.47 15.67
CA GLN A 61 -31.72 -23.47 14.52
C GLN A 61 -30.98 -23.66 13.20
N LYS A 62 -29.81 -22.98 13.03
CA LYS A 62 -28.96 -23.15 11.87
C LYS A 62 -28.43 -24.58 11.75
N LEU A 63 -27.89 -25.13 12.83
CA LEU A 63 -27.35 -26.50 12.85
C LEU A 63 -28.41 -27.54 12.49
N LEU A 64 -29.64 -27.40 13.01
CA LEU A 64 -30.76 -28.29 12.66
C LEU A 64 -31.10 -28.20 11.16
N LYS A 65 -31.16 -26.99 10.61
CA LYS A 65 -31.41 -26.75 9.18
C LYS A 65 -30.30 -27.34 8.30
N ASP A 66 -29.03 -27.11 8.67
CA ASP A 66 -27.86 -27.64 7.96
C ASP A 66 -27.84 -29.16 8.01
N ALA A 67 -28.13 -29.77 9.20
CA ALA A 67 -28.24 -31.19 9.37
C ALA A 67 -29.35 -31.85 8.55
N GLN A 68 -30.50 -31.17 8.43
CA GLN A 68 -31.59 -31.64 7.58
C GLN A 68 -31.23 -31.57 6.09
N ALA A 69 -30.57 -30.50 5.66
CA ALA A 69 -30.09 -30.34 4.30
C ALA A 69 -29.02 -31.38 3.91
N GLU A 70 -28.11 -31.69 4.83
CA GLU A 70 -27.08 -32.71 4.60
C GLU A 70 -27.69 -34.14 4.58
N ARG A 71 -28.65 -34.46 5.45
CA ARG A 71 -29.37 -35.73 5.42
C ARG A 71 -30.16 -35.95 4.11
N GLN A 72 -30.68 -34.89 3.51
CA GLN A 72 -31.36 -34.96 2.19
C GLN A 72 -30.43 -35.22 1.02
N LYS A 73 -29.14 -34.87 1.15
CA LYS A 73 -28.12 -35.02 0.11
C LYS A 73 -27.43 -36.40 0.14
N LEU A 74 -27.46 -37.14 1.25
CA LEU A 74 -26.73 -38.38 1.43
C LEU A 74 -27.62 -39.61 1.25
N SER A 75 -27.45 -40.30 0.12
CA SER A 75 -27.94 -41.72 0.03
C SER A 75 -27.00 -42.65 0.80
N ASP A 76 -27.53 -43.78 1.28
CA ASP A 76 -26.75 -44.77 2.05
C ASP A 76 -25.48 -45.27 1.30
N ASN A 77 -25.47 -45.28 -0.04
CA ASN A 77 -24.32 -45.63 -0.86
C ASN A 77 -23.23 -44.55 -0.88
N GLU A 78 -23.61 -43.27 -0.88
CA GLU A 78 -22.66 -42.15 -0.82
C GLU A 78 -21.97 -42.03 0.53
N LEU A 79 -22.68 -42.38 1.61
CA LEU A 79 -22.12 -42.41 2.97
C LEU A 79 -21.05 -43.52 3.10
N ALA A 80 -21.27 -44.71 2.49
CA ALA A 80 -20.29 -45.77 2.46
C ALA A 80 -19.06 -45.42 1.65
N GLN A 81 -19.21 -44.76 0.50
CA GLN A 81 -18.10 -44.22 -0.31
C GLN A 81 -17.32 -43.12 0.43
N LEU A 82 -17.99 -42.20 1.12
CA LEU A 82 -17.34 -41.16 1.90
C LEU A 82 -16.53 -41.76 3.07
N LYS A 83 -17.06 -42.76 3.78
CA LYS A 83 -16.32 -43.46 4.85
C LYS A 83 -15.07 -44.17 4.30
N LYS A 84 -15.12 -44.72 3.10
CA LYS A 84 -13.96 -45.29 2.43
C LYS A 84 -12.94 -44.22 2.05
N GLN A 85 -13.38 -43.10 1.50
CA GLN A 85 -12.50 -41.95 1.16
C GLN A 85 -11.82 -41.35 2.39
N VAL A 86 -12.51 -41.30 3.54
CA VAL A 86 -11.92 -40.87 4.81
C VAL A 86 -10.80 -41.84 5.23
N ALA A 87 -11.03 -43.14 5.12
CA ALA A 87 -10.02 -44.17 5.49
C ALA A 87 -8.79 -44.08 4.55
N ASP A 88 -9.01 -43.93 3.25
CA ASP A 88 -7.94 -43.79 2.25
C ASP A 88 -7.14 -42.47 2.46
N ALA A 89 -7.81 -41.35 2.78
CA ALA A 89 -7.16 -40.08 3.09
C ALA A 89 -6.35 -40.13 4.40
N ASP A 90 -6.82 -40.85 5.41
CA ASP A 90 -6.12 -41.02 6.68
C ASP A 90 -4.83 -41.88 6.50
N ALA A 91 -4.88 -42.91 5.66
CA ALA A 91 -3.71 -43.67 5.29
C ALA A 91 -2.65 -42.82 4.54
N ALA A 92 -3.09 -41.98 3.62
CA ALA A 92 -2.21 -41.04 2.90
C ALA A 92 -1.55 -40.02 3.85
N LEU A 93 -2.26 -39.56 4.85
CA LEU A 93 -1.78 -38.63 5.87
C LEU A 93 -0.63 -39.22 6.71
N ALA A 94 -0.71 -40.49 7.08
CA ALA A 94 0.37 -41.18 7.79
C ALA A 94 1.68 -41.23 6.97
N GLY A 95 1.58 -41.41 5.65
CA GLY A 95 2.72 -41.31 4.73
C GLY A 95 3.38 -39.94 4.72
N HIS A 96 2.59 -38.85 4.64
CA HIS A 96 3.12 -37.49 4.64
C HIS A 96 3.81 -37.12 5.96
N ARG A 97 3.28 -37.53 7.11
CA ARG A 97 3.90 -37.29 8.41
C ARG A 97 5.26 -37.97 8.56
N SER A 98 5.40 -39.21 8.06
CA SER A 98 6.67 -39.94 8.11
C SER A 98 7.74 -39.28 7.24
N GLU A 99 7.36 -38.73 6.08
CA GLU A 99 8.26 -38.04 5.18
C GLU A 99 8.69 -36.66 5.74
N ILE A 100 7.79 -35.92 6.36
CA ILE A 100 8.10 -34.67 7.06
C ILE A 100 9.10 -34.90 8.18
N ALA A 101 8.90 -35.92 9.01
CA ALA A 101 9.84 -36.26 10.09
C ALA A 101 11.25 -36.58 9.55
N ARG A 102 11.34 -37.22 8.39
CA ARG A 102 12.60 -37.44 7.70
C ARG A 102 13.25 -36.15 7.23
N LEU A 103 12.46 -35.27 6.61
CA LEU A 103 12.94 -33.97 6.09
C LEU A 103 13.33 -33.00 7.22
N GLU A 104 12.66 -33.04 8.35
CA GLU A 104 13.05 -32.26 9.53
C GLU A 104 14.43 -32.65 10.05
N LYS A 105 14.72 -33.94 10.12
CA LYS A 105 16.08 -34.42 10.45
C LYS A 105 17.12 -33.99 9.43
N GLU A 106 16.76 -33.98 8.14
CA GLU A 106 17.67 -33.49 7.10
C GLU A 106 17.94 -31.99 7.24
N VAL A 107 16.92 -31.17 7.50
CA VAL A 107 17.07 -29.74 7.78
C VAL A 107 17.96 -29.50 8.99
N ASP A 108 17.81 -30.25 10.06
CA ASP A 108 18.64 -30.09 11.26
C ASP A 108 20.09 -30.48 10.98
N LYS A 109 20.33 -31.52 10.18
CA LYS A 109 21.67 -31.88 9.70
C LYS A 109 22.26 -30.74 8.89
N ARG A 110 21.52 -30.14 7.94
CA ARG A 110 22.01 -29.03 7.11
C ARG A 110 22.29 -27.77 7.93
N LYS A 111 21.50 -27.51 8.97
CA LYS A 111 21.81 -26.43 9.94
C LYS A 111 23.14 -26.64 10.64
N ALA A 112 23.43 -27.87 11.05
CA ALA A 112 24.70 -28.20 11.67
C ALA A 112 25.88 -28.03 10.68
N ASP A 113 25.74 -28.54 9.45
CA ASP A 113 26.73 -28.39 8.39
C ASP A 113 27.00 -26.90 8.09
N ARG A 114 25.96 -26.10 7.99
CA ARG A 114 26.07 -24.65 7.82
C ARG A 114 26.81 -23.97 8.98
N TYR A 115 26.49 -24.32 10.22
CA TYR A 115 27.15 -23.77 11.39
C TYR A 115 28.65 -24.05 11.39
N VAL A 116 29.05 -25.28 11.01
CA VAL A 116 30.46 -25.66 10.87
C VAL A 116 31.15 -24.86 9.77
N ALA A 117 30.51 -24.69 8.62
CA ALA A 117 31.01 -23.90 7.50
C ALA A 117 31.16 -22.41 7.88
N GLU A 118 30.17 -21.84 8.60
CA GLU A 118 30.22 -20.45 9.10
C GLU A 118 31.33 -20.24 10.11
N SER A 119 31.54 -21.18 11.02
CA SER A 119 32.62 -21.15 11.98
C SER A 119 33.99 -21.20 11.29
N THR A 120 34.13 -22.05 10.26
CA THR A 120 35.31 -22.17 9.43
C THR A 120 35.61 -20.87 8.69
N TRP A 121 34.61 -20.24 8.09
CA TRP A 121 34.76 -18.96 7.42
C TRP A 121 35.15 -17.83 8.37
N LYS A 122 34.51 -17.75 9.55
CA LYS A 122 34.89 -16.79 10.61
C LYS A 122 36.35 -16.99 11.05
N GLY A 123 36.77 -18.24 11.21
CA GLY A 123 38.14 -18.58 11.54
C GLY A 123 39.15 -18.19 10.42
N ALA A 124 38.81 -18.43 9.16
CA ALA A 124 39.63 -18.03 8.01
C ALA A 124 39.75 -16.50 7.91
N LYS A 125 38.61 -15.76 8.18
CA LYS A 125 38.61 -14.29 8.23
C LYS A 125 39.58 -13.76 9.32
N ALA A 126 39.47 -14.29 10.52
CA ALA A 126 40.37 -13.88 11.61
C ALA A 126 41.86 -14.14 11.28
N LYS A 127 42.15 -15.26 10.60
CA LYS A 127 43.52 -15.58 10.14
C LYS A 127 44.00 -14.62 9.04
N LEU A 128 43.11 -14.21 8.14
CA LEU A 128 43.41 -13.21 7.11
C LEU A 128 43.71 -11.85 7.75
N ASP A 129 42.85 -11.41 8.68
CA ASP A 129 43.03 -10.13 9.39
C ASP A 129 44.38 -10.10 10.15
N ALA A 130 44.74 -11.20 10.82
CA ALA A 130 46.04 -11.36 11.48
C ALA A 130 47.23 -11.36 10.50
N ALA A 131 47.05 -12.00 9.33
CA ALA A 131 48.09 -12.01 8.29
C ALA A 131 48.26 -10.61 7.67
N ARG A 132 47.16 -9.90 7.45
CA ARG A 132 47.14 -8.51 6.97
C ARG A 132 47.89 -7.59 7.94
N PHE A 133 47.57 -7.67 9.23
CA PHE A 133 48.27 -6.90 10.24
C PHE A 133 49.78 -7.13 10.19
N LYS A 134 50.27 -8.40 10.12
CA LYS A 134 51.67 -8.75 10.02
C LYS A 134 52.33 -8.28 8.71
N TYR A 135 51.60 -8.22 7.62
CA TYR A 135 52.05 -7.67 6.35
C TYR A 135 52.20 -6.15 6.45
N ASP A 136 51.19 -5.45 6.95
CA ASP A 136 51.22 -4.00 7.12
C ASP A 136 52.33 -3.58 8.11
N GLU A 137 52.56 -4.32 9.18
CA GLU A 137 53.69 -4.15 10.10
C GLU A 137 55.03 -4.28 9.39
N SER A 138 55.20 -5.25 8.44
CA SER A 138 56.44 -5.41 7.68
C SER A 138 56.74 -4.26 6.73
N ILE A 139 55.70 -3.65 6.17
CA ILE A 139 55.80 -2.44 5.35
C ILE A 139 56.22 -1.24 6.22
N GLN A 140 55.56 -1.03 7.36
CA GLN A 140 55.88 0.06 8.27
C GLN A 140 57.32 -0.01 8.81
N THR A 141 57.79 -1.22 9.11
CA THR A 141 59.17 -1.45 9.62
C THR A 141 60.22 -1.53 8.50
N LYS A 142 59.85 -1.35 7.21
CA LYS A 142 60.72 -1.40 6.02
C LYS A 142 61.55 -2.69 5.93
N ASN A 143 61.04 -3.80 6.45
CA ASN A 143 61.72 -5.10 6.42
C ASN A 143 61.48 -5.84 5.10
N ARG A 144 62.24 -5.45 4.05
CA ARG A 144 62.10 -6.02 2.69
C ARG A 144 62.28 -7.54 2.61
N GLY A 145 63.07 -8.15 3.52
CA GLY A 145 63.24 -9.60 3.55
C GLY A 145 62.02 -10.38 4.01
N ALA A 146 61.21 -9.78 4.89
CA ALA A 146 60.01 -10.37 5.41
C ALA A 146 58.75 -10.05 4.55
N GLU A 147 58.79 -8.98 3.79
CA GLU A 147 57.63 -8.45 3.03
C GLU A 147 57.13 -9.46 1.98
N ALA A 148 57.98 -10.01 1.15
CA ALA A 148 57.60 -10.99 0.13
C ALA A 148 57.00 -12.27 0.73
N SER A 149 57.59 -12.77 1.81
CA SER A 149 57.08 -13.97 2.51
C SER A 149 55.71 -13.71 3.17
N LYS A 150 55.55 -12.53 3.75
CA LYS A 150 54.26 -12.14 4.38
C LYS A 150 53.18 -11.80 3.35
N ALA A 151 53.58 -11.27 2.18
CA ALA A 151 52.64 -11.08 1.05
C ALA A 151 52.09 -12.42 0.55
N THR A 152 52.96 -13.40 0.33
CA THR A 152 52.58 -14.77 -0.07
C THR A 152 51.65 -15.42 0.98
N ALA A 153 51.99 -15.25 2.26
CA ALA A 153 51.15 -15.73 3.35
C ALA A 153 49.77 -15.03 3.39
N LEU A 154 49.70 -13.74 3.10
CA LEU A 154 48.45 -12.97 3.02
C LEU A 154 47.60 -13.47 1.85
N ASP A 155 48.19 -13.69 0.68
CA ASP A 155 47.45 -14.20 -0.48
C ASP A 155 46.96 -15.63 -0.27
N GLN A 156 47.75 -16.47 0.40
CA GLN A 156 47.24 -17.80 0.82
C GLN A 156 46.02 -17.68 1.76
N ARG A 157 46.06 -16.76 2.72
CA ARG A 157 44.90 -16.55 3.63
C ARG A 157 43.70 -15.95 2.93
N ARG A 158 43.92 -15.15 1.87
CA ARG A 158 42.81 -14.71 1.00
C ARG A 158 42.13 -15.89 0.29
N GLN A 159 42.95 -16.81 -0.26
CA GLN A 159 42.42 -18.00 -0.89
C GLN A 159 41.71 -18.89 0.12
N ASP A 160 42.29 -19.12 1.30
CA ASP A 160 41.65 -19.89 2.38
C ASP A 160 40.25 -19.28 2.75
N LEU A 161 40.16 -17.94 2.76
CA LEU A 161 38.89 -17.25 3.03
C LEU A 161 37.87 -17.45 1.90
N LEU A 162 38.31 -17.37 0.64
CA LEU A 162 37.46 -17.60 -0.53
C LEU A 162 36.91 -19.03 -0.55
N ASP A 163 37.80 -20.01 -0.28
CA ASP A 163 37.41 -21.43 -0.22
C ASP A 163 36.42 -21.71 0.93
N ALA A 164 36.69 -21.09 2.08
CA ALA A 164 35.80 -21.19 3.24
C ALA A 164 34.42 -20.51 2.95
N LYS A 165 34.44 -19.38 2.23
CA LYS A 165 33.20 -18.70 1.78
C LYS A 165 32.41 -19.54 0.80
N ALA A 166 33.05 -20.14 -0.19
CA ALA A 166 32.41 -21.03 -1.14
C ALA A 166 31.74 -22.22 -0.44
N LYS A 167 32.40 -22.80 0.58
CA LYS A 167 31.80 -23.87 1.40
C LYS A 167 30.58 -23.40 2.21
N LEU A 168 30.63 -22.18 2.74
CA LEU A 168 29.49 -21.59 3.46
C LEU A 168 28.31 -21.36 2.50
N ASP A 169 28.58 -20.83 1.31
CA ASP A 169 27.54 -20.58 0.31
C ASP A 169 26.86 -21.88 -0.14
N LEU A 170 27.63 -22.94 -0.37
CA LEU A 170 27.10 -24.28 -0.66
C LEU A 170 26.25 -24.83 0.49
N ALA A 171 26.67 -24.59 1.73
CA ALA A 171 25.91 -25.04 2.89
C ALA A 171 24.62 -24.22 3.07
N ASP A 172 24.64 -22.91 2.77
CA ASP A 172 23.45 -22.05 2.75
C ASP A 172 22.45 -22.49 1.67
N GLU A 173 22.92 -22.81 0.47
CA GLU A 173 22.09 -23.32 -0.62
C GLU A 173 21.46 -24.68 -0.26
N ALA A 174 22.25 -25.60 0.29
CA ALA A 174 21.77 -26.92 0.70
C ALA A 174 20.71 -26.81 1.81
N LEU A 175 20.91 -25.90 2.77
CA LEU A 175 19.92 -25.63 3.82
C LEU A 175 18.66 -25.04 3.23
N ALA A 176 18.77 -24.06 2.36
CA ALA A 176 17.63 -23.42 1.71
C ALA A 176 16.80 -24.43 0.89
N ALA A 177 17.47 -25.31 0.14
CA ALA A 177 16.82 -26.37 -0.61
C ALA A 177 16.07 -27.37 0.30
N ALA A 178 16.69 -27.81 1.39
CA ALA A 178 16.06 -28.71 2.34
C ALA A 178 14.86 -28.05 3.06
N GLN A 179 14.97 -26.78 3.42
CA GLN A 179 13.86 -26.00 4.00
C GLN A 179 12.70 -25.82 3.01
N GLN A 180 13.01 -25.59 1.75
CA GLN A 180 12.00 -25.47 0.71
C GLN A 180 11.24 -26.79 0.51
N GLN A 181 11.95 -27.91 0.47
CA GLN A 181 11.31 -29.24 0.39
C GLN A 181 10.42 -29.52 1.59
N LEU A 182 10.90 -29.21 2.80
CA LEU A 182 10.13 -29.36 4.02
C LEU A 182 8.87 -28.48 3.99
N ALA A 183 8.99 -27.23 3.55
CA ALA A 183 7.86 -26.30 3.42
C ALA A 183 6.81 -26.82 2.43
N GLN A 184 7.24 -27.29 1.27
CA GLN A 184 6.34 -27.90 0.28
C GLN A 184 5.60 -29.11 0.82
N ARG A 185 6.29 -29.98 1.58
CA ARG A 185 5.65 -31.17 2.18
C ARG A 185 4.73 -30.80 3.35
N LYS A 186 5.06 -29.76 4.12
CA LYS A 186 4.15 -29.25 5.16
C LYS A 186 2.88 -28.63 4.53
N THR A 187 2.99 -27.93 3.41
CA THR A 187 1.83 -27.45 2.66
C THR A 187 0.97 -28.61 2.17
N ALA A 188 1.59 -29.64 1.57
CA ALA A 188 0.87 -30.83 1.10
C ALA A 188 0.19 -31.59 2.26
N LEU A 189 0.82 -31.63 3.45
CA LEU A 189 0.19 -32.18 4.65
C LEU A 189 -1.03 -31.36 5.07
N THR A 190 -0.90 -30.03 5.11
CA THR A 190 -2.00 -29.12 5.46
C THR A 190 -3.17 -29.26 4.49
N ASP A 191 -2.89 -29.40 3.20
CA ASP A 191 -3.92 -29.60 2.16
C ASP A 191 -4.59 -30.97 2.33
N ALA A 192 -3.83 -32.02 2.65
CA ALA A 192 -4.37 -33.35 2.93
C ALA A 192 -5.19 -33.36 4.23
N GLU A 193 -4.74 -32.70 5.30
CA GLU A 193 -5.46 -32.49 6.54
C GLU A 193 -6.78 -31.74 6.34
N LYS A 194 -6.73 -30.67 5.52
CA LYS A 194 -7.91 -29.92 5.13
C LYS A 194 -8.91 -30.79 4.36
N LYS A 195 -8.42 -31.57 3.39
CA LYS A 195 -9.26 -32.49 2.63
C LYS A 195 -9.88 -33.57 3.52
N LEU A 196 -9.10 -34.14 4.45
CA LEU A 196 -9.60 -35.09 5.44
C LEU A 196 -10.64 -34.43 6.37
N ALA A 197 -10.36 -33.24 6.87
CA ALA A 197 -11.27 -32.47 7.71
C ALA A 197 -12.59 -32.12 6.99
N ASP A 198 -12.50 -31.75 5.69
CA ASP A 198 -13.67 -31.47 4.86
C ASP A 198 -14.51 -32.74 4.60
N LEU A 199 -13.87 -33.90 4.40
CA LEU A 199 -14.52 -35.19 4.28
C LEU A 199 -15.16 -35.64 5.63
N GLN A 200 -14.45 -35.46 6.74
CA GLN A 200 -14.94 -35.76 8.09
C GLN A 200 -16.07 -34.84 8.53
N LYS A 201 -16.04 -33.54 8.12
CA LYS A 201 -17.13 -32.60 8.37
C LYS A 201 -18.44 -33.05 7.74
N GLY A 202 -18.39 -33.74 6.62
CA GLY A 202 -19.58 -34.30 5.97
C GLY A 202 -20.21 -35.46 6.75
N VAL A 203 -19.40 -36.22 7.48
CA VAL A 203 -19.88 -37.45 8.15
C VAL A 203 -20.07 -37.26 9.66
N THR A 204 -19.00 -36.86 10.36
CA THR A 204 -18.96 -36.78 11.82
C THR A 204 -19.48 -35.47 12.38
N GLY A 205 -19.35 -34.41 11.63
CA GLY A 205 -19.83 -33.09 12.06
C GLY A 205 -21.34 -33.04 12.22
N VAL A 206 -22.07 -33.78 11.39
CA VAL A 206 -23.54 -33.88 11.46
C VAL A 206 -23.95 -34.78 12.65
N GLU A 207 -23.31 -35.94 12.83
CA GLU A 207 -23.62 -36.89 13.93
C GLU A 207 -23.25 -36.30 15.31
N THR A 208 -22.06 -35.67 15.43
CA THR A 208 -21.62 -35.07 16.70
C THR A 208 -22.38 -33.79 17.04
N ARG A 209 -22.82 -33.01 16.04
CA ARG A 209 -23.66 -31.82 16.25
C ARG A 209 -25.08 -32.19 16.65
N ILE A 210 -25.66 -33.28 16.09
CA ILE A 210 -26.95 -33.80 16.51
C ILE A 210 -26.89 -34.36 17.92
N ALA A 211 -25.84 -35.10 18.26
CA ALA A 211 -25.60 -35.58 19.62
C ALA A 211 -25.27 -34.43 20.62
N GLY A 212 -24.74 -33.31 20.13
CA GLY A 212 -24.52 -32.11 20.92
C GLY A 212 -25.82 -31.37 21.27
N LEU A 213 -26.84 -31.48 20.40
CA LEU A 213 -28.17 -30.87 20.61
C LEU A 213 -28.93 -31.54 21.75
N ASP A 214 -28.73 -32.83 22.02
CA ASP A 214 -29.32 -33.55 23.16
C ASP A 214 -28.70 -33.11 24.52
N LYS A 215 -27.55 -32.41 24.51
CA LYS A 215 -26.97 -31.80 25.72
C LYS A 215 -27.63 -30.49 26.15
N ASP A 216 -28.51 -29.95 25.36
CA ASP A 216 -29.07 -28.60 25.59
C ASP A 216 -30.11 -28.53 26.69
N ILE A 217 -30.71 -29.65 27.11
CA ILE A 217 -31.51 -29.68 28.32
C ILE A 217 -30.64 -29.39 29.58
N SER A 218 -29.42 -29.87 29.60
CA SER A 218 -28.43 -29.52 30.64
C SER A 218 -27.99 -28.07 30.61
N TYR A 219 -27.91 -27.43 29.42
CA TYR A 219 -27.57 -26.04 29.24
C TYR A 219 -28.59 -25.09 29.93
N PHE A 220 -29.87 -25.33 29.74
CA PHE A 220 -30.93 -24.53 30.39
C PHE A 220 -30.85 -24.63 31.94
N LEU A 221 -30.60 -25.81 32.45
CA LEU A 221 -30.47 -26.02 33.91
C LEU A 221 -29.17 -25.38 34.44
N LEU A 222 -28.07 -25.52 33.74
CA LEU A 222 -26.78 -24.93 34.16
C LEU A 222 -26.73 -23.39 34.13
N ASN A 223 -27.55 -22.77 33.31
CA ASN A 223 -27.66 -21.30 33.24
C ASN A 223 -28.86 -20.76 34.03
N ALA A 224 -29.56 -21.58 34.79
CA ALA A 224 -30.59 -21.10 35.71
C ALA A 224 -29.98 -20.28 36.85
N PRO A 225 -30.74 -19.36 37.47
CA PRO A 225 -30.24 -18.59 38.61
C PRO A 225 -29.66 -19.50 39.71
N LEU A 226 -28.48 -19.13 40.19
CA LEU A 226 -27.68 -19.89 41.18
C LEU A 226 -26.91 -21.14 40.62
N MET A 227 -27.23 -21.62 39.42
CA MET A 227 -26.48 -22.73 38.83
C MET A 227 -25.22 -22.28 38.10
N ASP A 228 -25.14 -21.02 37.72
CA ASP A 228 -23.94 -20.37 37.09
C ASP A 228 -22.69 -20.54 37.97
N PHE A 229 -22.82 -20.64 39.30
CA PHE A 229 -21.69 -20.85 40.21
C PHE A 229 -21.12 -22.26 40.13
N VAL A 230 -21.86 -23.24 39.62
CA VAL A 230 -21.44 -24.62 39.56
C VAL A 230 -20.61 -24.91 38.32
N ARG A 231 -21.11 -24.46 37.15
CA ARG A 231 -20.42 -24.64 35.87
C ARG A 231 -20.97 -23.62 34.85
N PRO A 232 -20.43 -22.40 34.80
CA PRO A 232 -20.92 -21.38 33.88
C PRO A 232 -20.67 -21.83 32.42
N THR A 233 -21.68 -21.74 31.58
CA THR A 233 -21.58 -21.99 30.14
C THR A 233 -21.53 -20.68 29.34
N LEU A 234 -21.97 -19.57 29.96
CA LEU A 234 -21.85 -18.22 29.46
C LEU A 234 -20.69 -17.54 30.18
N HIS A 235 -19.78 -16.93 29.45
CA HIS A 235 -18.59 -16.32 30.04
C HIS A 235 -18.18 -15.08 29.27
N ILE A 236 -17.41 -14.23 29.89
CA ILE A 236 -16.82 -13.07 29.26
C ILE A 236 -15.60 -13.55 28.47
N GLU A 237 -15.72 -13.50 27.14
CA GLU A 237 -14.59 -13.73 26.25
C GLU A 237 -13.67 -12.51 26.27
N GLN A 238 -12.40 -12.72 26.57
CA GLN A 238 -11.45 -11.64 26.62
C GLN A 238 -10.09 -12.01 26.05
N ALA A 239 -9.46 -11.08 25.34
CA ALA A 239 -8.08 -11.16 24.92
C ALA A 239 -7.25 -10.09 25.66
N ILE A 240 -6.20 -10.51 26.34
CA ILE A 240 -5.20 -9.59 26.91
C ILE A 240 -4.15 -9.37 25.82
N LEU A 241 -3.85 -8.12 25.49
CA LEU A 241 -3.07 -7.75 24.33
C LEU A 241 -1.74 -7.07 24.71
N PRO A 242 -0.70 -7.83 25.11
CA PRO A 242 0.58 -7.27 25.48
C PRO A 242 1.20 -6.46 24.32
N GLY A 243 1.70 -5.27 24.62
CA GLY A 243 2.31 -4.38 23.64
C GLY A 243 1.32 -3.55 22.82
N LEU A 244 0.02 -3.66 23.11
CA LEU A 244 -1.02 -2.79 22.59
C LEU A 244 -1.63 -2.05 23.75
N THR A 245 -1.42 -0.74 23.82
CA THR A 245 -1.82 0.09 24.95
C THR A 245 -2.79 1.19 24.50
N HIS A 246 -3.53 1.72 25.43
CA HIS A 246 -4.38 2.88 25.25
C HIS A 246 -4.47 3.69 26.55
N ASN A 247 -5.01 4.87 26.48
CA ASN A 247 -5.31 5.66 27.68
C ASN A 247 -6.64 5.19 28.28
N PHE A 248 -6.64 4.96 29.57
CA PHE A 248 -7.82 4.49 30.28
C PHE A 248 -7.93 5.16 31.65
N ASN A 249 -9.07 5.81 31.93
CA ASN A 249 -9.34 6.46 33.21
C ASN A 249 -8.19 7.37 33.70
N PHE A 250 -7.72 8.27 32.83
CA PHE A 250 -6.61 9.21 33.08
C PHE A 250 -5.24 8.55 33.33
N THR A 251 -5.10 7.27 32.98
CA THR A 251 -3.83 6.54 33.03
C THR A 251 -3.39 6.26 31.61
N ASP A 252 -2.15 6.64 31.28
CA ASP A 252 -1.55 6.41 29.97
C ASP A 252 -0.98 4.98 29.89
N ASP A 253 -0.87 4.47 28.66
CA ASP A 253 -0.23 3.19 28.33
C ASP A 253 -0.78 1.94 29.04
N VAL A 254 -2.08 1.92 29.32
CA VAL A 254 -2.74 0.75 29.92
C VAL A 254 -2.87 -0.36 28.87
N THR A 255 -2.45 -1.57 29.21
CA THR A 255 -2.60 -2.75 28.35
C THR A 255 -4.07 -2.99 28.01
N ARG A 256 -4.37 -3.16 26.72
CA ARG A 256 -5.72 -3.47 26.25
C ARG A 256 -6.19 -4.85 26.71
N VAL A 257 -7.46 -4.91 27.07
CA VAL A 257 -8.15 -6.15 27.44
C VAL A 257 -9.47 -6.19 26.67
N ASP A 258 -9.42 -6.75 25.48
CA ASP A 258 -10.56 -6.75 24.57
C ASP A 258 -11.61 -7.80 24.96
N ARG A 259 -12.87 -7.35 25.07
CA ARG A 259 -14.03 -8.18 25.44
C ARG A 259 -15.14 -8.18 24.40
N CYS A 260 -14.91 -7.64 23.22
CA CYS A 260 -15.95 -7.51 22.18
C CYS A 260 -16.54 -8.85 21.77
N MET A 261 -15.73 -9.93 21.77
CA MET A 261 -16.20 -11.28 21.46
C MET A 261 -17.22 -11.83 22.48
N THR A 262 -17.37 -11.18 23.65
CA THR A 262 -18.44 -11.53 24.61
C THR A 262 -19.83 -11.36 24.00
N CYS A 263 -20.02 -10.35 23.14
CA CYS A 263 -21.28 -10.09 22.42
C CYS A 263 -21.21 -10.47 20.93
N HIS A 264 -20.07 -10.24 20.26
CA HIS A 264 -19.85 -10.56 18.84
C HIS A 264 -19.41 -12.03 18.67
N VAL A 265 -20.20 -12.95 19.22
CA VAL A 265 -19.86 -14.38 19.38
C VAL A 265 -19.68 -15.16 18.09
N ALA A 266 -20.12 -14.64 16.95
CA ALA A 266 -19.97 -15.26 15.63
C ALA A 266 -18.79 -14.67 14.82
N ALA A 267 -18.15 -13.60 15.31
CA ALA A 267 -17.19 -12.84 14.52
C ALA A 267 -16.02 -13.69 13.99
N ASN A 268 -15.49 -14.65 14.77
CA ASN A 268 -14.42 -15.56 14.35
C ASN A 268 -14.93 -16.93 13.82
N ARG A 269 -16.22 -17.09 13.63
CA ARG A 269 -16.84 -18.36 13.21
C ARG A 269 -17.28 -18.27 11.75
N PRO A 270 -16.93 -19.26 10.90
CA PRO A 270 -17.43 -19.30 9.52
C PRO A 270 -18.92 -19.67 9.47
N GLY A 271 -19.62 -19.20 8.42
CA GLY A 271 -20.96 -19.66 8.08
C GLY A 271 -22.11 -18.88 8.68
N PHE A 272 -21.85 -17.72 9.31
CA PHE A 272 -22.89 -16.77 9.75
C PHE A 272 -22.86 -15.52 8.85
N THR A 273 -22.89 -15.75 7.54
CA THR A 273 -22.86 -14.75 6.49
C THR A 273 -24.22 -14.66 5.80
N GLY A 274 -24.51 -13.57 5.14
CA GLY A 274 -25.80 -13.32 4.49
C GLY A 274 -26.64 -12.31 5.26
N ASP A 275 -27.72 -11.85 4.64
CA ASP A 275 -28.58 -10.78 5.17
C ASP A 275 -29.49 -11.24 6.32
N GLU A 276 -29.63 -12.56 6.48
CA GLU A 276 -30.35 -13.18 7.59
C GLU A 276 -29.62 -13.04 8.93
N TRP A 277 -28.28 -12.91 8.89
CA TRP A 277 -27.44 -12.72 10.08
C TRP A 277 -27.20 -11.24 10.33
N LYS A 278 -27.70 -10.75 11.43
CA LYS A 278 -27.54 -9.34 11.86
C LYS A 278 -26.50 -9.25 12.97
N GLU A 279 -25.88 -8.08 13.10
CA GLU A 279 -25.04 -7.81 14.26
C GLU A 279 -25.83 -7.97 15.59
N PRO A 280 -25.18 -8.54 16.59
CA PRO A 280 -23.77 -8.94 16.71
C PRO A 280 -23.50 -10.41 16.31
N TYR A 281 -24.39 -11.10 15.61
CA TYR A 281 -24.36 -12.54 15.31
C TYR A 281 -23.81 -12.85 13.91
N ARG A 282 -22.95 -12.02 13.38
CA ARG A 282 -22.42 -12.13 12.02
C ARG A 282 -20.95 -12.52 12.02
N THR A 283 -20.53 -13.39 11.08
CA THR A 283 -19.13 -13.67 10.77
C THR A 283 -18.44 -12.38 10.30
N HIS A 284 -17.24 -12.11 10.81
CA HIS A 284 -16.45 -10.96 10.35
C HIS A 284 -16.13 -11.09 8.85
N PRO A 285 -16.33 -10.04 8.04
CA PRO A 285 -15.89 -10.03 6.66
C PRO A 285 -14.38 -10.28 6.59
N HIS A 286 -13.92 -11.02 5.56
CA HIS A 286 -12.50 -11.34 5.39
C HIS A 286 -11.89 -12.07 6.62
N LEU A 287 -12.53 -13.15 7.05
CA LEU A 287 -12.04 -13.97 8.16
C LEU A 287 -10.64 -14.57 7.91
N ASP A 288 -10.24 -14.69 6.64
CA ASP A 288 -8.90 -15.06 6.19
C ASP A 288 -7.82 -14.04 6.54
N LEU A 289 -8.20 -12.77 6.70
CA LEU A 289 -7.29 -11.67 7.03
C LEU A 289 -7.37 -11.23 8.49
N TYR A 290 -8.55 -11.35 9.11
CA TYR A 290 -8.83 -10.78 10.43
C TYR A 290 -9.52 -11.80 11.34
N VAL A 291 -9.31 -11.67 12.61
CA VAL A 291 -10.00 -12.36 13.72
C VAL A 291 -9.75 -13.87 13.81
N GLY A 292 -9.68 -14.59 12.69
CA GLY A 292 -9.43 -16.03 12.67
C GLY A 292 -8.03 -16.42 13.18
N ASP A 293 -7.88 -17.55 13.85
CA ASP A 293 -6.60 -17.99 14.43
C ASP A 293 -5.49 -18.20 13.39
N GLY A 294 -5.84 -18.53 12.15
CA GLY A 294 -4.90 -18.67 11.04
C GLY A 294 -4.68 -17.38 10.23
N SER A 295 -5.33 -16.28 10.59
CA SER A 295 -5.21 -15.01 9.89
C SER A 295 -3.95 -14.24 10.30
N PRO A 296 -3.48 -13.28 9.50
CA PRO A 296 -2.39 -12.37 9.91
C PRO A 296 -2.72 -11.54 11.17
N HIS A 297 -4.01 -11.36 11.49
CA HIS A 297 -4.48 -10.55 12.63
C HIS A 297 -5.44 -11.36 13.51
N PRO A 298 -4.96 -12.42 14.20
CA PRO A 298 -5.83 -13.23 15.04
C PRO A 298 -6.33 -12.43 16.26
N TYR A 299 -7.59 -12.69 16.65
CA TYR A 299 -8.22 -12.03 17.83
C TYR A 299 -7.39 -12.10 19.10
N THR A 300 -6.77 -13.24 19.34
CA THR A 300 -5.94 -13.46 20.55
C THR A 300 -4.71 -12.57 20.64
N GLN A 301 -4.27 -11.99 19.52
CA GLN A 301 -3.08 -11.12 19.43
C GLN A 301 -3.39 -9.65 19.21
N TYR A 302 -4.53 -9.32 18.56
CA TYR A 302 -4.86 -7.96 18.15
C TYR A 302 -6.21 -7.48 18.72
N GLY A 303 -7.11 -8.37 19.14
CA GLY A 303 -8.45 -8.01 19.57
C GLY A 303 -9.27 -7.37 18.45
N CYS A 304 -10.33 -6.68 18.80
CA CYS A 304 -11.21 -5.93 17.90
C CYS A 304 -10.94 -4.42 18.00
N THR A 305 -10.76 -3.92 19.22
CA THR A 305 -10.70 -2.48 19.50
C THR A 305 -9.45 -1.78 18.97
N VAL A 306 -8.38 -2.51 18.66
CA VAL A 306 -7.19 -1.96 17.99
C VAL A 306 -7.53 -1.45 16.59
N CYS A 307 -8.43 -2.15 15.87
CA CYS A 307 -8.86 -1.77 14.52
C CYS A 307 -10.11 -0.89 14.55
N HIS A 308 -11.10 -1.23 15.39
CA HIS A 308 -12.40 -0.59 15.40
C HIS A 308 -12.56 0.56 16.40
N GLY A 309 -11.66 0.69 17.37
CA GLY A 309 -11.85 1.59 18.50
C GLY A 309 -12.86 1.03 19.53
N GLY A 310 -13.41 1.89 20.37
CA GLY A 310 -14.37 1.54 21.40
C GLY A 310 -13.73 1.27 22.77
N LEU A 311 -14.59 1.09 23.78
CA LEU A 311 -14.15 0.76 25.14
C LEU A 311 -13.97 -0.75 25.26
N ASP A 312 -12.72 -1.17 25.23
CA ASP A 312 -12.26 -2.56 25.16
C ASP A 312 -12.79 -3.47 26.31
N ARG A 313 -12.98 -2.90 27.50
CA ARG A 313 -13.45 -3.63 28.69
C ARG A 313 -14.97 -3.65 28.86
N ALA A 314 -15.71 -2.97 28.00
CA ALA A 314 -17.16 -2.93 28.07
C ALA A 314 -17.78 -4.29 27.77
N THR A 315 -18.86 -4.59 28.49
CA THR A 315 -19.69 -5.79 28.32
C THR A 315 -21.17 -5.45 28.04
N ASP A 316 -21.44 -4.20 27.72
CA ASP A 316 -22.76 -3.72 27.32
C ASP A 316 -22.66 -2.79 26.10
N PHE A 317 -23.76 -2.71 25.33
CA PHE A 317 -23.81 -1.96 24.08
C PHE A 317 -23.63 -0.44 24.28
N ALA A 318 -24.25 0.11 25.31
CA ALA A 318 -24.27 1.55 25.55
C ALA A 318 -22.88 2.09 25.90
N ARG A 319 -22.09 1.30 26.64
CA ARG A 319 -20.74 1.69 27.09
C ARG A 319 -19.63 1.32 26.13
N ALA A 320 -19.88 0.40 25.18
CA ALA A 320 -18.85 -0.05 24.24
C ALA A 320 -18.33 1.05 23.32
N GLY A 321 -19.07 2.15 23.16
CA GLY A 321 -18.64 3.29 22.35
C GLY A 321 -19.03 3.17 20.89
N HIS A 322 -20.11 2.44 20.57
CA HIS A 322 -20.63 2.36 19.20
C HIS A 322 -21.03 3.73 18.68
N SER A 323 -20.66 4.05 17.43
CA SER A 323 -21.07 5.26 16.74
C SER A 323 -22.16 4.94 15.72
N ALA A 324 -23.28 5.66 15.81
CA ALA A 324 -24.36 5.53 14.85
C ALA A 324 -23.93 6.09 13.48
N LYS A 325 -24.41 5.48 12.40
CA LYS A 325 -24.11 5.95 11.04
C LYS A 325 -24.97 7.14 10.62
N ASP A 326 -26.13 7.30 11.22
CA ASP A 326 -27.12 8.35 10.95
C ASP A 326 -28.03 8.57 12.16
N GLU A 327 -28.80 9.67 12.15
CA GLU A 327 -29.73 10.04 13.22
C GLU A 327 -30.83 8.99 13.47
N LYS A 328 -31.26 8.31 12.41
CA LYS A 328 -32.28 7.26 12.52
C LYS A 328 -31.79 6.07 13.34
N GLN A 329 -30.56 5.64 13.07
CA GLN A 329 -29.93 4.57 13.83
C GLN A 329 -29.64 5.01 15.28
N ALA A 330 -29.23 6.26 15.49
CA ALA A 330 -29.02 6.84 16.81
C ALA A 330 -30.30 6.79 17.65
N ALA A 331 -31.43 7.21 17.09
CA ALA A 331 -32.74 7.18 17.74
C ALA A 331 -33.20 5.74 18.08
N GLU A 332 -33.03 4.80 17.14
CA GLU A 332 -33.33 3.37 17.38
C GLU A 332 -32.49 2.81 18.52
N TRP A 333 -31.17 3.09 18.54
CA TRP A 333 -30.27 2.58 19.56
C TRP A 333 -30.52 3.21 20.94
N THR A 334 -30.88 4.50 20.97
CA THR A 334 -31.27 5.17 22.21
C THR A 334 -32.49 4.52 22.81
N GLN A 335 -33.51 4.23 22.00
CA GLN A 335 -34.74 3.58 22.46
C GLN A 335 -34.49 2.13 22.92
N LYS A 336 -33.69 1.38 22.18
CA LYS A 336 -33.52 -0.07 22.39
C LYS A 336 -32.52 -0.41 23.49
N TRP A 337 -31.44 0.37 23.58
CA TRP A 337 -30.29 0.06 24.45
C TRP A 337 -29.88 1.20 25.38
N GLY A 338 -30.61 2.33 25.40
CA GLY A 338 -30.20 3.50 26.17
C GLY A 338 -28.87 4.10 25.68
N TRP A 339 -28.59 3.93 24.37
CA TRP A 339 -27.36 4.46 23.78
C TRP A 339 -27.37 5.99 23.73
N HIS A 340 -26.19 6.57 23.86
CA HIS A 340 -25.96 8.01 23.64
C HIS A 340 -24.62 8.17 22.95
N GLU A 341 -24.43 9.28 22.22
CA GLU A 341 -23.20 9.57 21.50
C GLU A 341 -22.01 9.59 22.46
N PRO A 342 -20.91 8.85 22.17
CA PRO A 342 -19.75 8.75 23.05
C PRO A 342 -18.84 10.00 22.96
N ARG A 343 -19.33 11.17 23.36
CA ARG A 343 -18.68 12.49 23.20
C ARG A 343 -17.33 12.60 23.89
N PHE A 344 -17.15 11.92 25.01
CA PHE A 344 -15.93 11.99 25.83
C PHE A 344 -14.98 10.84 25.60
N LEU A 345 -15.37 9.84 24.83
CA LEU A 345 -14.51 8.72 24.48
C LEU A 345 -13.52 9.13 23.39
N GLU A 346 -12.24 8.94 23.66
CA GLU A 346 -11.14 9.30 22.74
C GLU A 346 -11.17 8.45 21.46
N TYR A 347 -11.48 7.17 21.57
CA TYR A 347 -11.54 6.23 20.46
C TYR A 347 -12.91 5.53 20.37
N PRO A 348 -13.99 6.23 19.99
CA PRO A 348 -15.27 5.57 19.76
C PRO A 348 -15.18 4.59 18.58
N ILE A 349 -16.07 3.60 18.53
CA ILE A 349 -16.16 2.70 17.39
C ILE A 349 -16.62 3.50 16.17
N LEU A 350 -15.81 3.51 15.11
CA LEU A 350 -16.15 4.18 13.87
C LEU A 350 -17.20 3.40 13.07
N PRO A 351 -18.03 4.07 12.26
CA PRO A 351 -18.93 3.42 11.33
C PRO A 351 -18.19 2.43 10.41
N SER A 352 -18.86 1.37 9.96
CA SER A 352 -18.25 0.29 9.16
C SER A 352 -17.49 0.77 7.92
N GLY A 353 -17.96 1.85 7.27
CA GLY A 353 -17.27 2.45 6.12
C GLY A 353 -15.95 3.17 6.46
N MET A 354 -15.62 3.34 7.74
CA MET A 354 -14.39 4.00 8.23
C MET A 354 -13.57 3.09 9.15
N SER A 355 -13.91 1.83 9.29
CA SER A 355 -13.20 0.86 10.15
C SER A 355 -11.72 0.68 9.79
N GLU A 356 -11.36 0.91 8.53
CA GLU A 356 -9.96 0.87 8.08
C GLU A 356 -9.08 1.98 8.69
N ALA A 357 -9.66 2.98 9.36
CA ALA A 357 -8.90 3.99 10.09
C ALA A 357 -7.94 3.35 11.10
N GLY A 358 -8.35 2.28 11.79
CA GLY A 358 -7.52 1.56 12.73
C GLY A 358 -6.26 0.92 12.14
N CYS A 359 -6.23 0.67 10.83
CA CYS A 359 -5.05 0.13 10.15
C CYS A 359 -3.83 1.06 10.26
N ALA A 360 -4.05 2.38 10.31
CA ALA A 360 -2.99 3.38 10.40
C ALA A 360 -2.14 3.24 11.67
N THR A 361 -2.70 2.72 12.75
CA THR A 361 -2.01 2.55 14.05
C THR A 361 -0.79 1.63 13.93
N CYS A 362 -0.89 0.53 13.15
CA CYS A 362 0.20 -0.41 12.94
C CYS A 362 0.89 -0.25 11.57
N HIS A 363 0.15 0.18 10.54
CA HIS A 363 0.64 0.37 9.18
C HIS A 363 1.07 1.83 8.90
N ALA A 364 1.53 2.55 9.93
CA ALA A 364 1.93 3.96 9.87
C ALA A 364 3.14 4.24 8.95
N ALA A 365 3.97 3.24 8.66
CA ALA A 365 5.17 3.39 7.84
C ALA A 365 4.90 3.64 6.34
N GLY A 366 3.64 3.73 5.92
CA GLY A 366 3.28 4.02 4.52
C GLY A 366 3.30 2.80 3.61
N VAL A 367 3.29 1.61 4.17
CA VAL A 367 3.18 0.38 3.39
C VAL A 367 1.77 0.27 2.82
N TRP A 368 1.68 0.09 1.51
CA TRP A 368 0.44 -0.24 0.83
C TRP A 368 -0.05 -1.60 1.31
N THR A 369 -1.27 -1.67 1.80
CA THR A 369 -1.81 -2.93 2.32
C THR A 369 -2.37 -3.81 1.20
N GLY A 370 -2.90 -3.21 0.14
CA GLY A 370 -3.55 -3.90 -0.99
C GLY A 370 -4.88 -4.58 -0.62
N LYS A 371 -5.30 -4.45 0.64
CA LYS A 371 -6.52 -5.03 1.19
C LYS A 371 -7.36 -4.05 2.02
N ALA A 372 -6.80 -2.90 2.36
CA ALA A 372 -7.49 -1.77 3.00
C ALA A 372 -7.62 -0.63 1.97
N GLU A 373 -8.59 -0.75 1.06
CA GLU A 373 -8.72 0.12 -0.10
C GLU A 373 -9.00 1.57 0.28
N VAL A 374 -9.84 1.80 1.29
CA VAL A 374 -10.20 3.15 1.77
C VAL A 374 -8.98 3.83 2.38
N GLN A 375 -8.23 3.10 3.20
CA GLN A 375 -7.00 3.60 3.84
C GLN A 375 -5.91 3.90 2.82
N ASP A 376 -5.68 2.99 1.87
CA ASP A 376 -4.67 3.16 0.83
C ASP A 376 -5.02 4.34 -0.10
N THR A 377 -6.30 4.46 -0.48
CA THR A 377 -6.84 5.58 -1.27
C THR A 377 -6.67 6.92 -0.55
N GLY A 378 -7.07 7.00 0.72
CA GLY A 378 -6.95 8.23 1.51
C GLY A 378 -5.50 8.67 1.68
N ARG A 379 -4.58 7.73 1.84
CA ARG A 379 -3.14 8.00 1.93
C ARG A 379 -2.59 8.62 0.65
N GLU A 380 -2.96 8.06 -0.50
CA GLU A 380 -2.56 8.62 -1.80
C GLU A 380 -3.14 10.02 -2.01
N LEU A 381 -4.40 10.23 -1.66
CA LEU A 381 -5.04 11.54 -1.80
C LEU A 381 -4.38 12.60 -0.91
N ILE A 382 -4.06 12.30 0.35
CA ILE A 382 -3.33 13.20 1.25
C ILE A 382 -1.98 13.60 0.62
N ALA A 383 -1.27 12.64 0.03
CA ALA A 383 0.00 12.89 -0.63
C ALA A 383 -0.15 13.71 -1.93
N HIS A 384 -1.12 13.38 -2.78
CA HIS A 384 -1.35 14.08 -4.04
C HIS A 384 -1.89 15.50 -3.87
N MET A 385 -2.82 15.69 -2.94
CA MET A 385 -3.40 17.01 -2.63
C MET A 385 -2.45 17.90 -1.82
N GLY A 386 -1.40 17.32 -1.23
CA GLY A 386 -0.39 18.07 -0.48
C GLY A 386 -0.85 18.57 0.88
N CYS A 387 -1.75 17.84 1.56
CA CYS A 387 -2.27 18.23 2.88
C CYS A 387 -1.14 18.49 3.90
N TYR A 388 -0.05 17.71 3.82
CA TYR A 388 1.16 17.85 4.65
C TYR A 388 1.91 19.18 4.44
N GLY A 389 1.66 19.91 3.36
CA GLY A 389 2.25 21.23 3.13
C GLY A 389 1.64 22.33 4.00
N CYS A 390 0.36 22.19 4.36
CA CYS A 390 -0.33 23.11 5.27
C CYS A 390 -0.49 22.52 6.69
N HIS A 391 -0.63 21.21 6.82
CA HIS A 391 -0.84 20.51 8.10
C HIS A 391 0.40 19.70 8.45
N GLN A 392 0.90 19.86 9.67
CA GLN A 392 1.91 18.95 10.19
C GLN A 392 1.27 17.57 10.42
N ILE A 393 1.86 16.53 9.83
CA ILE A 393 1.44 15.13 9.96
C ILE A 393 2.68 14.31 10.30
N GLY A 394 2.80 13.87 11.56
CA GLY A 394 3.98 13.19 12.11
C GLY A 394 4.17 11.73 11.69
N TYR A 395 3.53 11.29 10.62
CA TYR A 395 3.63 9.92 10.12
C TYR A 395 4.71 9.78 9.05
N PRO A 396 5.52 8.70 9.06
CA PRO A 396 6.60 8.48 8.10
C PRO A 396 6.16 8.51 6.63
N ALA A 397 4.91 8.13 6.35
CA ALA A 397 4.33 8.18 5.01
C ALA A 397 4.33 9.59 4.39
N TYR A 398 4.32 10.63 5.21
CA TYR A 398 4.19 12.03 4.77
C TYR A 398 5.44 12.87 5.03
N THR A 399 6.48 12.29 5.66
CA THR A 399 7.76 12.98 5.89
C THR A 399 8.65 12.90 4.66
N GLY A 400 9.34 14.00 4.35
CA GLY A 400 10.26 14.07 3.22
C GLY A 400 9.60 14.06 1.84
N LEU A 401 8.28 14.20 1.77
CA LEU A 401 7.60 14.37 0.50
C LEU A 401 7.92 15.77 -0.07
N ARG A 402 8.11 15.81 -1.39
CA ARG A 402 8.26 17.10 -2.08
C ARG A 402 6.92 17.84 -2.10
N LYS A 403 6.96 19.13 -2.28
CA LYS A 403 5.76 19.96 -2.44
C LYS A 403 4.88 19.46 -3.60
N ALA A 404 3.58 19.45 -3.41
CA ALA A 404 2.62 18.91 -4.38
C ALA A 404 2.48 19.76 -5.64
N GLY A 405 2.62 21.10 -5.51
CA GLY A 405 2.55 22.03 -6.63
C GLY A 405 3.89 22.23 -7.33
N PRO A 406 3.89 22.79 -8.54
CA PRO A 406 5.12 23.15 -9.25
C PRO A 406 5.85 24.32 -8.55
N SER A 407 7.17 24.39 -8.73
CA SER A 407 7.94 25.56 -8.32
C SER A 407 7.49 26.81 -9.06
N LEU A 408 7.32 27.91 -8.34
CA LEU A 408 6.97 29.23 -8.88
C LEU A 408 8.17 30.18 -8.97
N GLN A 409 9.37 29.73 -8.64
CA GLN A 409 10.58 30.53 -8.65
C GLN A 409 10.93 31.09 -10.04
N ARG A 410 10.44 30.44 -11.13
CA ARG A 410 10.66 30.85 -12.53
C ARG A 410 9.36 31.12 -13.28
N ILE A 411 8.29 31.51 -12.56
CA ILE A 411 6.95 31.65 -13.13
C ILE A 411 6.89 32.70 -14.24
N ALA A 412 7.64 33.80 -14.13
CA ALA A 412 7.64 34.88 -15.10
C ALA A 412 8.22 34.49 -16.48
N GLY A 413 9.06 33.43 -16.55
CA GLY A 413 9.56 32.89 -17.82
C GLY A 413 8.62 31.88 -18.47
N LYS A 414 7.51 31.52 -17.81
CA LYS A 414 6.60 30.46 -18.25
C LYS A 414 5.25 30.99 -18.74
N THR A 415 4.70 31.98 -18.07
CA THR A 415 3.34 32.46 -18.28
C THR A 415 3.26 33.97 -18.02
N ASN A 416 2.10 34.59 -18.20
CA ASN A 416 1.87 36.02 -17.99
C ASN A 416 1.07 36.29 -16.69
N PRO A 417 1.18 37.51 -16.11
CA PRO A 417 0.52 37.88 -14.87
C PRO A 417 -1.00 37.77 -14.90
N GLY A 418 -1.63 38.16 -16.03
CA GLY A 418 -3.08 38.13 -16.18
C GLY A 418 -3.63 36.68 -16.17
N TRP A 419 -2.93 35.74 -16.82
CA TRP A 419 -3.27 34.34 -16.73
C TRP A 419 -3.13 33.85 -15.29
N ALA A 420 -2.05 34.17 -14.58
CA ALA A 420 -1.81 33.77 -13.21
C ALA A 420 -2.89 34.29 -12.25
N TYR A 421 -3.33 35.54 -12.45
CA TYR A 421 -4.45 36.12 -11.71
C TYR A 421 -5.73 35.26 -11.88
N LYS A 422 -6.12 34.98 -13.12
CA LYS A 422 -7.29 34.18 -13.45
C LYS A 422 -7.19 32.74 -12.94
N TRP A 423 -5.98 32.18 -12.96
CA TRP A 423 -5.73 30.84 -12.41
C TRP A 423 -5.92 30.81 -10.90
N ILE A 424 -5.36 31.76 -10.15
CA ILE A 424 -5.52 31.83 -8.69
C ILE A 424 -6.99 32.12 -8.33
N GLU A 425 -7.66 32.94 -9.14
CA GLU A 425 -9.08 33.26 -8.97
C GLU A 425 -9.96 32.02 -9.00
N ALA A 426 -9.78 31.12 -9.97
CA ALA A 426 -10.60 29.92 -10.13
C ALA A 426 -9.88 28.83 -10.96
N PRO A 427 -8.99 28.04 -10.37
CA PRO A 427 -8.13 27.11 -11.13
C PRO A 427 -8.91 26.04 -11.90
N ARG A 428 -10.07 25.60 -11.39
CA ARG A 428 -10.91 24.60 -12.08
C ARG A 428 -11.68 25.11 -13.28
N LYS A 429 -11.89 26.40 -13.39
CA LYS A 429 -12.46 26.99 -14.62
C LYS A 429 -11.53 26.84 -15.81
N PHE A 430 -10.21 26.79 -15.57
CA PHE A 430 -9.22 26.55 -16.61
C PHE A 430 -8.90 25.06 -16.82
N HIS A 431 -8.62 24.34 -15.71
CA HIS A 431 -8.38 22.91 -15.73
C HIS A 431 -9.34 22.18 -14.76
N PRO A 432 -10.41 21.55 -15.25
CA PRO A 432 -11.40 20.90 -14.40
C PRO A 432 -10.82 19.82 -13.48
N THR A 433 -9.74 19.17 -13.90
CA THR A 433 -9.09 18.06 -13.16
C THR A 433 -7.94 18.48 -12.27
N THR A 434 -7.69 19.80 -12.08
CA THR A 434 -6.55 20.27 -11.28
C THR A 434 -6.66 19.87 -9.81
N TRP A 435 -5.51 19.55 -9.23
CA TRP A 435 -5.36 19.32 -7.80
C TRP A 435 -5.22 20.62 -7.00
N MET A 436 -4.94 21.76 -7.66
CA MET A 436 -4.87 23.05 -6.98
C MET A 436 -6.23 23.41 -6.40
N PRO A 437 -6.34 23.61 -5.07
CA PRO A 437 -7.61 23.94 -4.44
C PRO A 437 -8.04 25.37 -4.71
N HIS A 438 -9.32 25.65 -4.44
CA HIS A 438 -9.95 26.96 -4.60
C HIS A 438 -9.89 27.76 -3.30
N PHE A 439 -9.10 28.82 -3.25
CA PHE A 439 -8.87 29.64 -2.05
C PHE A 439 -9.84 30.79 -1.89
N PHE A 440 -10.19 31.45 -3.01
CA PHE A 440 -10.92 32.72 -3.04
C PHE A 440 -12.40 32.51 -3.38
N TYR A 441 -13.21 33.54 -3.19
CA TYR A 441 -14.65 33.53 -3.52
C TYR A 441 -15.43 32.36 -2.93
N GLN A 442 -15.03 31.96 -1.71
CA GLN A 442 -15.77 30.97 -0.94
C GLN A 442 -16.97 31.63 -0.25
N GLU A 443 -17.97 30.85 0.10
CA GLU A 443 -19.26 31.34 0.62
C GLU A 443 -19.12 32.32 1.81
N ASN A 444 -18.19 32.03 2.73
CA ASN A 444 -17.92 32.89 3.89
C ASN A 444 -17.28 34.26 3.56
N THR A 445 -16.90 34.50 2.30
CA THR A 445 -16.19 35.69 1.85
C THR A 445 -16.89 36.40 0.68
N THR A 446 -18.24 36.32 0.60
CA THR A 446 -19.02 36.83 -0.55
C THR A 446 -19.56 38.25 -0.41
N THR A 447 -19.31 38.94 0.72
CA THR A 447 -19.74 40.33 0.87
C THR A 447 -19.01 41.25 -0.14
N PRO A 448 -19.64 42.34 -0.63
CA PRO A 448 -19.02 43.22 -1.63
C PRO A 448 -17.65 43.78 -1.18
N ALA A 449 -17.49 44.07 0.09
CA ALA A 449 -16.22 44.55 0.66
C ALA A 449 -15.14 43.44 0.61
N ASN A 450 -15.50 42.23 0.97
CA ASN A 450 -14.61 41.08 0.96
C ASN A 450 -14.24 40.66 -0.47
N LEU A 451 -15.14 40.78 -1.43
CA LEU A 451 -14.82 40.54 -2.84
C LEU A 451 -13.71 41.47 -3.32
N LYS A 452 -13.76 42.79 -3.00
CA LYS A 452 -12.69 43.73 -3.33
C LYS A 452 -11.37 43.40 -2.65
N ARG A 453 -11.41 42.98 -1.37
CA ARG A 453 -10.21 42.52 -0.64
C ARG A 453 -9.57 41.32 -1.34
N GLN A 454 -10.37 40.31 -1.73
CA GLN A 454 -9.86 39.13 -2.44
C GLN A 454 -9.24 39.47 -3.80
N GLN A 455 -9.85 40.33 -4.58
CA GLN A 455 -9.28 40.82 -5.86
C GLN A 455 -7.92 41.48 -5.63
N THR A 456 -7.83 42.30 -4.59
CA THR A 456 -6.57 42.98 -4.19
C THR A 456 -5.53 41.97 -3.71
N GLU A 457 -5.91 40.96 -2.91
CA GLU A 457 -5.02 39.89 -2.46
C GLU A 457 -4.47 39.08 -3.64
N ILE A 458 -5.30 38.67 -4.60
CA ILE A 458 -4.85 37.87 -5.77
C ILE A 458 -3.85 38.69 -6.61
N ALA A 459 -4.17 39.98 -6.89
CA ALA A 459 -3.26 40.83 -7.64
C ALA A 459 -1.94 41.09 -6.90
N ALA A 460 -1.97 41.27 -5.59
CA ALA A 460 -0.77 41.41 -4.76
C ALA A 460 0.10 40.16 -4.76
N VAL A 461 -0.51 38.96 -4.68
CA VAL A 461 0.22 37.67 -4.81
C VAL A 461 0.92 37.59 -6.17
N VAL A 462 0.25 37.93 -7.26
CA VAL A 462 0.87 37.93 -8.59
C VAL A 462 2.02 38.91 -8.65
N ASN A 463 1.86 40.17 -8.13
CA ASN A 463 2.94 41.14 -8.07
C ASN A 463 4.17 40.58 -7.31
N TYR A 464 3.97 39.96 -6.16
CA TYR A 464 5.06 39.32 -5.38
C TYR A 464 5.77 38.27 -6.22
N LEU A 465 4.99 37.33 -6.81
CA LEU A 465 5.56 36.25 -7.59
C LEU A 465 6.40 36.74 -8.78
N TRP A 466 5.96 37.78 -9.49
CA TRP A 466 6.71 38.36 -10.60
C TRP A 466 7.93 39.17 -10.17
N GLU A 467 7.84 39.85 -9.01
CA GLU A 467 8.98 40.54 -8.40
C GLU A 467 10.09 39.55 -8.00
N LYS A 468 9.74 38.43 -7.38
CA LYS A 468 10.69 37.48 -6.87
C LYS A 468 11.07 36.37 -7.85
N SER A 469 10.45 36.32 -9.02
CA SER A 469 10.72 35.30 -10.03
C SER A 469 12.04 35.54 -10.76
N GLU A 470 12.82 34.49 -10.96
CA GLU A 470 13.79 34.47 -12.05
C GLU A 470 13.05 34.63 -13.38
N LYS A 471 13.65 35.35 -14.32
CA LYS A 471 13.07 35.65 -15.62
C LYS A 471 13.89 35.03 -16.77
N PRO A 472 13.95 33.69 -16.88
CA PRO A 472 14.65 33.07 -17.99
C PRO A 472 13.97 33.40 -19.32
N VAL A 473 14.79 33.64 -20.33
CA VAL A 473 14.32 33.90 -21.70
C VAL A 473 14.56 32.63 -22.53
N TYR A 474 13.55 32.22 -23.25
CA TYR A 474 13.61 31.05 -24.14
C TYR A 474 13.61 31.49 -25.61
N PRO A 475 14.41 30.83 -26.45
CA PRO A 475 14.34 31.11 -27.89
C PRO A 475 12.97 30.71 -28.45
N PRO A 476 12.52 31.33 -29.55
CA PRO A 476 11.31 30.92 -30.24
C PRO A 476 11.34 29.43 -30.61
N ALA A 477 10.21 28.72 -30.44
CA ALA A 477 10.10 27.32 -30.88
C ALA A 477 10.27 27.23 -32.40
N PRO A 478 10.96 26.20 -32.93
CA PRO A 478 10.97 25.91 -34.35
C PRO A 478 9.56 25.68 -34.91
N ALA A 479 9.36 25.88 -36.20
CA ALA A 479 8.07 25.60 -36.84
C ALA A 479 7.73 24.12 -36.77
N GLY A 480 6.51 23.78 -36.31
CA GLY A 480 5.97 22.45 -36.20
C GLY A 480 4.67 22.26 -36.97
N ASP A 481 4.19 21.01 -37.01
CA ASP A 481 2.90 20.63 -37.58
C ASP A 481 2.02 19.97 -36.54
N ALA A 482 0.84 20.54 -36.29
CA ALA A 482 -0.06 20.05 -35.24
C ALA A 482 -0.62 18.64 -35.50
N THR A 483 -0.77 18.24 -36.78
CA THR A 483 -1.27 16.90 -37.14
C THR A 483 -0.23 15.82 -36.83
N ARG A 484 1.04 16.04 -37.21
CA ARG A 484 2.14 15.16 -36.82
C ARG A 484 2.35 15.21 -35.30
N GLY A 485 2.20 16.38 -34.69
CA GLY A 485 2.28 16.56 -33.25
C GLY A 485 1.27 15.73 -32.47
N LYS A 486 0.04 15.62 -32.96
CA LYS A 486 -0.96 14.71 -32.41
C LYS A 486 -0.51 13.25 -32.49
N GLN A 487 0.00 12.82 -33.64
CA GLN A 487 0.51 11.46 -33.80
C GLN A 487 1.67 11.17 -32.85
N VAL A 488 2.60 12.11 -32.68
CA VAL A 488 3.71 11.98 -31.72
C VAL A 488 3.18 11.90 -30.29
N PHE A 489 2.24 12.76 -29.89
CA PHE A 489 1.64 12.76 -28.55
C PHE A 489 0.98 11.42 -28.21
N GLU A 490 0.22 10.85 -29.14
CA GLU A 490 -0.50 9.60 -28.96
C GLU A 490 0.44 8.37 -29.01
N SER A 491 1.48 8.40 -29.85
CA SER A 491 2.31 7.23 -30.12
C SER A 491 3.58 7.13 -29.28
N VAL A 492 4.21 8.25 -28.87
CA VAL A 492 5.50 8.21 -28.15
C VAL A 492 5.35 7.92 -26.68
N GLY A 493 4.22 8.30 -26.06
CA GLY A 493 3.95 7.99 -24.65
C GLY A 493 3.42 9.15 -23.79
N CYS A 494 3.22 10.35 -24.34
CA CYS A 494 2.69 11.51 -23.60
C CYS A 494 1.33 11.20 -22.97
N ALA A 495 0.47 10.48 -23.71
CA ALA A 495 -0.87 10.09 -23.29
C ALA A 495 -0.89 9.10 -22.09
N GLY A 496 0.24 8.52 -21.70
CA GLY A 496 0.35 7.71 -20.49
C GLY A 496 0.22 8.53 -19.19
N CYS A 497 0.54 9.85 -19.27
CA CYS A 497 0.48 10.75 -18.12
C CYS A 497 -0.46 11.94 -18.32
N HIS A 498 -0.66 12.39 -19.55
CA HIS A 498 -1.41 13.60 -19.91
C HIS A 498 -2.68 13.29 -20.68
N ILE A 499 -3.70 14.10 -20.47
CA ILE A 499 -4.92 14.17 -21.27
C ILE A 499 -5.06 15.56 -21.89
N ILE A 500 -5.82 15.68 -22.97
CA ILE A 500 -6.26 16.95 -23.56
C ILE A 500 -7.77 16.86 -23.71
N ASP A 501 -8.51 17.18 -22.66
CA ASP A 501 -9.96 17.04 -22.61
C ASP A 501 -10.60 18.07 -21.68
N ALA A 502 -11.44 18.93 -22.24
CA ALA A 502 -12.18 19.96 -21.52
C ALA A 502 -13.30 19.40 -20.62
N LYS A 503 -13.76 18.17 -20.88
CA LYS A 503 -14.88 17.52 -20.17
C LYS A 503 -14.39 16.53 -19.12
N ALA A 504 -13.10 16.26 -19.04
CA ALA A 504 -12.55 15.30 -18.11
C ALA A 504 -12.87 15.68 -16.66
N LYS A 505 -13.29 14.67 -15.90
CA LYS A 505 -13.52 14.78 -14.45
C LYS A 505 -12.43 14.03 -13.72
N ARG A 506 -12.04 14.49 -12.54
CA ARG A 506 -11.00 13.86 -11.74
C ARG A 506 -11.39 12.45 -11.31
N ASP A 507 -12.63 12.25 -10.87
CA ASP A 507 -13.16 10.98 -10.42
C ASP A 507 -13.17 9.88 -11.49
N ASP A 508 -13.26 10.24 -12.76
CA ASP A 508 -13.25 9.29 -13.88
C ASP A 508 -11.88 8.55 -14.01
N TYR A 509 -10.83 9.10 -13.39
CA TYR A 509 -9.46 8.61 -13.52
C TYR A 509 -8.86 8.08 -12.24
N PHE A 510 -9.52 8.25 -11.12
CA PHE A 510 -9.03 7.81 -9.80
C PHE A 510 -9.87 6.64 -9.26
N PRO A 511 -9.27 5.65 -8.59
CA PRO A 511 -7.84 5.35 -8.37
C PRO A 511 -7.21 4.48 -9.48
N THR A 512 -7.97 4.03 -10.47
CA THR A 512 -7.57 2.97 -11.40
C THR A 512 -6.67 3.45 -12.54
N ILE A 513 -6.69 4.74 -12.87
CA ILE A 513 -5.94 5.32 -13.98
C ILE A 513 -5.14 6.52 -13.50
N ASN A 514 -3.83 6.36 -13.43
CA ASN A 514 -2.91 7.41 -12.96
C ASN A 514 -2.60 8.51 -14.00
N ARG A 515 -3.44 8.69 -15.02
CA ARG A 515 -3.26 9.75 -16.04
C ARG A 515 -3.16 11.15 -15.46
N LEU A 516 -3.77 11.39 -14.32
CA LEU A 516 -3.76 12.69 -13.64
C LEU A 516 -2.43 13.01 -12.91
N HIS A 517 -1.41 12.19 -13.06
CA HIS A 517 -0.06 12.53 -12.61
C HIS A 517 0.55 13.70 -13.38
N GLY A 518 0.24 13.81 -14.69
CA GLY A 518 0.52 14.99 -15.48
C GLY A 518 -0.73 15.89 -15.53
N PRO A 519 -0.57 17.22 -15.67
CA PRO A 519 -1.71 18.10 -15.83
C PRO A 519 -2.48 17.79 -17.12
N ASN A 520 -3.79 18.06 -17.10
CA ASN A 520 -4.57 18.15 -18.32
C ASN A 520 -3.99 19.30 -19.18
N LEU A 521 -3.64 19.01 -20.43
CA LEU A 521 -2.98 19.99 -21.31
C LEU A 521 -3.98 20.81 -22.14
N ILE A 522 -5.27 20.71 -21.83
CA ILE A 522 -6.28 21.55 -22.48
C ILE A 522 -5.95 23.04 -22.23
N TYR A 523 -6.13 23.85 -23.24
CA TYR A 523 -5.89 25.31 -23.22
C TYR A 523 -4.44 25.74 -22.93
N THR A 524 -3.46 24.86 -23.16
CA THR A 524 -2.05 25.18 -22.90
C THR A 524 -1.56 26.35 -23.72
N GLY A 525 -2.08 26.57 -24.96
CA GLY A 525 -1.74 27.71 -25.80
C GLY A 525 -2.07 29.06 -25.18
N SER A 526 -3.11 29.15 -24.37
CA SER A 526 -3.45 30.39 -23.63
C SER A 526 -2.66 30.55 -22.31
N LYS A 527 -1.87 29.56 -21.93
CA LYS A 527 -1.16 29.54 -20.64
C LYS A 527 0.32 29.84 -20.74
N VAL A 528 1.00 29.30 -21.73
CA VAL A 528 2.45 29.28 -21.77
C VAL A 528 2.98 29.77 -23.14
N ASP A 529 4.17 30.33 -23.10
CA ASP A 529 4.92 30.66 -24.31
C ASP A 529 5.41 29.41 -25.05
N LYS A 530 5.33 29.36 -26.38
CA LYS A 530 5.78 28.22 -27.18
C LYS A 530 7.27 27.93 -27.02
N GLY A 531 8.11 28.97 -26.88
CA GLY A 531 9.56 28.79 -26.67
C GLY A 531 9.84 28.08 -25.33
N TRP A 532 9.14 28.48 -24.26
CA TRP A 532 9.20 27.78 -22.99
C TRP A 532 8.72 26.35 -23.14
N LEU A 533 7.58 26.11 -23.81
CA LEU A 533 7.02 24.79 -23.99
C LEU A 533 7.97 23.87 -24.77
N TYR A 534 8.63 24.36 -25.79
CA TYR A 534 9.63 23.64 -26.56
C TYR A 534 10.83 23.25 -25.68
N ALA A 535 11.38 24.21 -24.94
CA ALA A 535 12.46 23.92 -23.99
C ALA A 535 12.05 22.88 -22.95
N TRP A 536 10.83 22.98 -22.44
CA TRP A 536 10.28 22.06 -21.46
C TRP A 536 10.15 20.62 -21.99
N VAL A 537 9.55 20.41 -23.16
CA VAL A 537 9.37 19.04 -23.71
C VAL A 537 10.68 18.39 -24.12
N ARG A 538 11.70 19.20 -24.46
CA ARG A 538 13.05 18.76 -24.79
C ARG A 538 13.84 18.34 -23.53
N ASN A 539 13.77 19.12 -22.47
CA ASN A 539 14.48 18.86 -21.22
C ASN A 539 13.76 19.48 -20.01
N PRO A 540 12.75 18.80 -19.46
CA PRO A 540 11.97 19.35 -18.35
C PRO A 540 12.80 19.62 -17.09
N LYS A 541 13.87 18.86 -16.86
CA LYS A 541 14.77 18.99 -15.71
C LYS A 541 15.57 20.29 -15.72
N GLN A 542 15.84 20.86 -16.88
CA GLN A 542 16.55 22.14 -17.00
C GLN A 542 15.76 23.29 -16.37
N TYR A 543 14.43 23.28 -16.53
CA TYR A 543 13.56 24.29 -15.94
C TYR A 543 13.23 23.98 -14.46
N PHE A 544 12.90 22.74 -14.17
CA PHE A 544 12.53 22.29 -12.82
C PHE A 544 13.22 20.95 -12.52
N PRO A 545 14.36 20.95 -11.79
CA PRO A 545 15.14 19.73 -11.53
C PRO A 545 14.35 18.60 -10.85
N ASP A 546 13.40 18.96 -9.97
CA ASP A 546 12.59 18.00 -9.21
C ASP A 546 11.30 17.56 -9.92
N THR A 547 11.12 17.92 -11.19
CA THR A 547 9.93 17.50 -11.94
C THR A 547 9.85 15.98 -12.07
N ASN A 548 8.62 15.44 -11.98
CA ASN A 548 8.36 14.03 -12.28
C ASN A 548 8.25 13.78 -13.79
N MET A 549 8.11 14.81 -14.61
CA MET A 549 8.06 14.66 -16.07
C MET A 549 9.40 14.15 -16.58
N PRO A 550 9.43 12.95 -17.20
CA PRO A 550 10.66 12.37 -17.73
C PRO A 550 11.01 12.97 -19.09
N ASN A 551 12.22 12.66 -19.54
CA ASN A 551 12.65 13.00 -20.89
C ASN A 551 12.27 11.87 -21.87
N LEU A 552 11.40 12.17 -22.84
CA LEU A 552 10.98 11.24 -23.90
C LEU A 552 11.96 11.17 -25.09
N ARG A 553 13.06 11.92 -25.04
CA ARG A 553 14.11 11.97 -26.06
C ARG A 553 13.54 12.29 -27.45
N LEU A 554 12.68 13.30 -27.48
CA LEU A 554 12.13 13.78 -28.74
C LEU A 554 13.23 14.38 -29.62
N THR A 555 13.17 14.13 -30.92
CA THR A 555 13.96 14.91 -31.90
C THR A 555 13.47 16.34 -31.94
N ASP A 556 14.26 17.24 -32.52
CA ASP A 556 13.88 18.66 -32.62
C ASP A 556 12.58 18.84 -33.36
N GLN A 557 12.35 18.06 -34.44
CA GLN A 557 11.11 18.12 -35.20
C GLN A 557 9.93 17.53 -34.44
N GLU A 558 10.08 16.38 -33.77
CA GLU A 558 9.01 15.81 -32.92
C GLU A 558 8.61 16.76 -31.80
N ALA A 559 9.58 17.43 -31.18
CA ALA A 559 9.31 18.42 -30.14
C ALA A 559 8.58 19.64 -30.71
N ALA A 560 8.99 20.16 -31.86
CA ALA A 560 8.31 21.29 -32.52
C ALA A 560 6.86 20.91 -32.90
N ASP A 561 6.66 19.74 -33.48
CA ASP A 561 5.33 19.23 -33.87
C ASP A 561 4.42 19.06 -32.65
N VAL A 562 4.90 18.43 -31.55
CA VAL A 562 4.15 18.26 -30.31
C VAL A 562 3.80 19.59 -29.66
N VAL A 563 4.73 20.55 -29.66
CA VAL A 563 4.49 21.90 -29.16
C VAL A 563 3.37 22.58 -29.93
N GLU A 564 3.38 22.49 -31.26
CA GLU A 564 2.34 23.07 -32.09
C GLU A 564 0.97 22.43 -31.81
N TYR A 565 0.91 21.12 -31.65
CA TYR A 565 -0.31 20.41 -31.27
C TYR A 565 -0.83 20.82 -29.90
N ILE A 566 0.01 20.81 -28.86
CA ILE A 566 -0.40 21.17 -27.50
C ILE A 566 -0.81 22.65 -27.43
N ALA A 567 -0.06 23.53 -28.07
CA ALA A 567 -0.33 24.97 -28.08
C ALA A 567 -1.54 25.34 -28.96
N SER A 568 -2.05 24.46 -29.81
CA SER A 568 -3.25 24.75 -30.63
C SER A 568 -4.54 24.83 -29.79
N SER A 569 -4.53 24.36 -28.57
CA SER A 569 -5.69 24.42 -27.68
C SER A 569 -5.72 25.74 -26.90
N HIS A 570 -6.74 26.55 -27.15
CA HIS A 570 -6.90 27.88 -26.61
C HIS A 570 -8.19 28.09 -25.82
N ASN A 571 -8.13 28.99 -24.82
CA ASN A 571 -9.28 29.52 -24.11
C ASN A 571 -9.25 31.06 -24.15
N PRO A 572 -10.08 31.71 -24.98
CA PRO A 572 -10.05 33.14 -25.14
C PRO A 572 -10.28 33.94 -23.85
N ALA A 573 -10.97 33.37 -22.86
CA ALA A 573 -11.22 34.02 -21.57
C ALA A 573 -9.94 34.22 -20.72
N TYR A 574 -8.82 33.62 -21.13
CA TYR A 574 -7.53 33.68 -20.45
C TYR A 574 -6.43 34.30 -21.29
N GLU A 575 -6.78 34.80 -22.48
CA GLU A 575 -5.85 35.45 -23.39
C GLU A 575 -5.90 36.97 -23.25
N ASN A 576 -4.75 37.62 -23.34
CA ASN A 576 -4.63 39.06 -23.25
C ASN A 576 -5.26 39.71 -21.99
N VAL A 577 -5.37 38.90 -20.91
CA VAL A 577 -5.88 39.44 -19.65
C VAL A 577 -4.82 40.29 -19.00
N ALA A 578 -5.16 41.55 -18.76
CA ALA A 578 -4.31 42.47 -17.98
C ALA A 578 -4.42 42.12 -16.49
N LEU A 579 -3.31 42.19 -15.75
CA LEU A 579 -3.36 42.13 -14.29
C LEU A 579 -4.17 43.33 -13.78
N PRO A 580 -5.24 43.16 -13.00
CA PRO A 580 -6.00 44.27 -12.44
C PRO A 580 -5.13 45.13 -11.52
N ALA A 581 -5.29 46.43 -11.65
CA ALA A 581 -4.64 47.37 -10.72
C ALA A 581 -5.23 47.18 -9.32
N LEU A 582 -4.37 47.24 -8.29
CA LEU A 582 -4.83 47.16 -6.92
C LEU A 582 -5.61 48.43 -6.54
N ASP A 583 -6.76 48.23 -5.84
CA ASP A 583 -7.44 49.37 -5.18
C ASP A 583 -6.52 49.85 -4.05
N SER A 584 -5.94 51.07 -4.25
CA SER A 584 -4.95 51.62 -3.32
C SER A 584 -5.46 51.78 -1.89
N LYS A 585 -6.75 52.11 -1.73
CA LYS A 585 -7.36 52.29 -0.43
C LYS A 585 -7.51 50.94 0.28
N VAL A 586 -8.03 49.92 -0.42
CA VAL A 586 -8.19 48.56 0.12
C VAL A 586 -6.83 47.94 0.41
N ARG A 587 -5.85 48.10 -0.50
CA ARG A 587 -4.47 47.64 -0.30
C ARG A 587 -3.84 48.23 0.97
N ASP A 588 -3.93 49.55 1.14
CA ASP A 588 -3.30 50.24 2.28
C ASP A 588 -4.00 49.89 3.60
N GLU A 589 -5.34 49.76 3.58
CA GLU A 589 -6.12 49.24 4.72
C GLU A 589 -5.66 47.86 5.13
N MET A 590 -5.56 46.92 4.18
CA MET A 590 -5.13 45.55 4.46
C MET A 590 -3.67 45.46 4.90
N ALA A 591 -2.77 46.21 4.28
CA ALA A 591 -1.37 46.30 4.68
C ALA A 591 -1.21 46.83 6.11
N LEU A 592 -2.01 47.85 6.48
CA LEU A 592 -2.01 48.40 7.83
C LEU A 592 -2.42 47.37 8.87
N ILE A 593 -3.49 46.59 8.63
CA ILE A 593 -3.93 45.50 9.52
C ILE A 593 -2.77 44.51 9.77
N TYR A 594 -2.03 44.09 8.74
CA TYR A 594 -0.89 43.20 8.91
C TYR A 594 0.26 43.83 9.70
N LEU A 595 0.51 45.11 9.53
CA LEU A 595 1.53 45.86 10.30
C LEU A 595 1.11 45.99 11.77
N GLU A 596 -0.16 46.24 12.06
CA GLU A 596 -0.71 46.40 13.40
C GLU A 596 -0.68 45.08 14.22
N ASN A 597 -0.60 43.93 13.55
CA ASN A 597 -0.34 42.65 14.22
C ASN A 597 1.10 42.52 14.76
N LEU A 598 2.03 43.31 14.24
CA LEU A 598 3.47 43.24 14.56
C LEU A 598 3.99 44.47 15.33
N TYR A 599 3.35 45.61 15.16
CA TYR A 599 3.81 46.89 15.67
C TYR A 599 2.65 47.71 16.27
N THR A 600 2.97 48.76 17.04
CA THR A 600 1.97 49.71 17.50
C THR A 600 1.32 50.47 16.34
N VAL A 601 0.12 50.98 16.53
CA VAL A 601 -0.66 51.71 15.51
C VAL A 601 0.16 52.82 14.82
N ASP A 602 0.85 53.66 15.65
CA ASP A 602 1.66 54.76 15.10
C ASP A 602 2.88 54.27 14.34
N SER A 603 3.55 53.23 14.81
CA SER A 603 4.67 52.59 14.09
C SER A 603 4.20 51.96 12.80
N SER A 604 3.04 51.33 12.78
CA SER A 604 2.44 50.72 11.59
C SER A 604 2.13 51.75 10.51
N LYS A 605 1.51 52.86 10.88
CA LYS A 605 1.24 53.97 9.99
C LYS A 605 2.53 54.59 9.42
N ALA A 606 3.54 54.79 10.26
CA ALA A 606 4.84 55.30 9.83
C ALA A 606 5.54 54.36 8.85
N LYS A 607 5.54 53.06 9.12
CA LYS A 607 6.11 52.03 8.22
C LYS A 607 5.38 51.96 6.89
N LEU A 608 4.04 51.99 6.91
CA LEU A 608 3.26 52.04 5.67
C LEU A 608 3.54 53.29 4.85
N ALA A 609 3.61 54.47 5.50
CA ALA A 609 3.93 55.73 4.84
C ALA A 609 5.34 55.74 4.21
N ALA A 610 6.30 55.04 4.81
CA ALA A 610 7.66 54.91 4.27
C ALA A 610 7.75 54.02 3.03
N MET A 611 6.75 53.18 2.74
CA MET A 611 6.71 52.33 1.55
C MET A 611 6.12 53.07 0.35
N ASN A 612 6.75 52.95 -0.80
CA ASN A 612 6.14 53.38 -2.07
C ASN A 612 5.03 52.39 -2.48
N ALA A 613 4.23 52.75 -3.50
CA ALA A 613 3.10 51.94 -3.96
C ALA A 613 3.49 50.49 -4.32
N HIS A 614 4.58 50.30 -5.07
CA HIS A 614 5.06 48.97 -5.43
C HIS A 614 5.51 48.12 -4.21
N GLN A 615 6.20 48.75 -3.26
CA GLN A 615 6.59 48.10 -2.01
C GLN A 615 5.40 47.65 -1.19
N ARG A 616 4.30 48.41 -1.16
CA ARG A 616 3.04 48.04 -0.49
C ARG A 616 2.37 46.88 -1.18
N ASP A 617 2.38 46.85 -2.53
CA ASP A 617 1.83 45.73 -3.31
C ASP A 617 2.58 44.42 -3.02
N VAL A 618 3.93 44.49 -3.05
CA VAL A 618 4.79 43.34 -2.76
C VAL A 618 4.63 42.86 -1.30
N PHE A 619 4.60 43.80 -0.35
CA PHE A 619 4.36 43.49 1.07
C PHE A 619 3.00 42.81 1.28
N LEU A 620 1.92 43.33 0.70
CA LEU A 620 0.61 42.71 0.80
C LEU A 620 0.61 41.31 0.17
N GLY A 621 1.30 41.12 -0.96
CA GLY A 621 1.48 39.84 -1.62
C GLY A 621 2.18 38.81 -0.73
N GLU A 622 3.25 39.21 -0.04
CA GLU A 622 3.96 38.39 0.95
C GLU A 622 3.05 37.97 2.11
N GLN A 623 2.33 38.94 2.68
CA GLN A 623 1.40 38.65 3.78
C GLN A 623 0.25 37.72 3.34
N THR A 624 -0.24 37.88 2.12
CA THR A 624 -1.29 37.05 1.55
C THR A 624 -0.81 35.61 1.29
N ILE A 625 0.40 35.43 0.74
CA ILE A 625 1.04 34.10 0.55
C ILE A 625 1.19 33.41 1.90
N THR A 626 1.60 34.16 2.93
CA THR A 626 1.69 33.65 4.32
C THR A 626 0.33 33.26 4.86
N LYS A 627 -0.68 34.13 4.73
CA LYS A 627 -2.06 33.92 5.20
C LYS A 627 -2.71 32.65 4.67
N TYR A 628 -2.51 32.33 3.40
CA TYR A 628 -3.10 31.15 2.76
C TYR A 628 -2.16 29.95 2.65
N GLY A 629 -0.88 30.10 3.01
CA GLY A 629 0.08 29.01 3.01
C GLY A 629 0.44 28.46 1.63
N CYS A 630 0.45 29.32 0.58
CA CYS A 630 0.76 28.90 -0.79
C CYS A 630 2.12 28.18 -0.90
N TYR A 631 3.08 28.59 -0.08
CA TYR A 631 4.41 27.96 0.05
C TYR A 631 4.38 26.52 0.56
N GLY A 632 3.31 26.07 1.18
CA GLY A 632 3.15 24.67 1.58
C GLY A 632 3.08 23.72 0.40
N CYS A 633 2.50 24.18 -0.73
CA CYS A 633 2.40 23.40 -1.96
C CYS A 633 3.41 23.84 -3.04
N HIS A 634 3.90 25.09 -3.02
CA HIS A 634 4.77 25.65 -4.05
C HIS A 634 6.12 26.09 -3.48
N ASP A 635 7.20 25.92 -4.26
CA ASP A 635 8.46 26.59 -3.98
C ASP A 635 8.35 28.04 -4.42
N ILE A 636 8.42 28.95 -3.47
CA ILE A 636 8.31 30.40 -3.66
C ILE A 636 9.52 31.06 -3.02
N SER A 637 10.24 31.91 -3.78
CA SER A 637 11.41 32.62 -3.27
C SER A 637 11.04 33.50 -2.08
N GLY A 638 11.75 33.35 -0.96
CA GLY A 638 11.52 34.04 0.30
C GLY A 638 10.68 33.25 1.32
N PHE A 639 10.23 32.04 0.96
CA PHE A 639 9.38 31.20 1.84
C PHE A 639 9.96 29.79 2.11
N GLU A 640 11.27 29.63 1.94
CA GLU A 640 11.93 28.32 1.99
C GLU A 640 11.90 27.66 3.38
N SER A 641 11.85 28.47 4.44
CA SER A 641 12.00 28.02 5.84
C SER A 641 10.71 28.10 6.66
N LEU A 642 9.59 28.46 6.07
CA LEU A 642 8.35 28.62 6.82
C LEU A 642 7.70 27.27 7.16
N LYS A 643 7.10 27.22 8.36
CA LYS A 643 6.39 26.04 8.86
C LYS A 643 4.97 25.94 8.28
N PRO A 644 4.36 24.75 8.27
CA PRO A 644 2.94 24.58 7.96
C PRO A 644 2.04 25.47 8.82
N ILE A 645 1.01 26.07 8.22
CA ILE A 645 0.09 27.04 8.88
C ILE A 645 -1.19 26.39 9.41
N GLY A 646 -1.53 25.20 8.97
CA GLY A 646 -2.73 24.48 9.38
C GLY A 646 -2.57 23.83 10.75
N THR A 647 -3.70 23.45 11.37
CA THR A 647 -3.71 22.68 12.60
C THR A 647 -2.93 21.39 12.42
N GLU A 648 -2.15 21.00 13.41
CA GLU A 648 -1.47 19.71 13.42
C GLU A 648 -2.49 18.56 13.43
N LEU A 649 -2.30 17.56 12.54
CA LEU A 649 -3.20 16.42 12.41
C LEU A 649 -2.63 15.12 12.97
N THR A 650 -1.41 15.12 13.51
CA THR A 650 -0.71 13.90 13.97
C THR A 650 -1.54 13.06 14.95
N GLN A 651 -2.40 13.70 15.73
CA GLN A 651 -3.25 13.04 16.74
C GLN A 651 -4.74 13.42 16.60
N GLU A 652 -5.18 13.85 15.43
CA GLU A 652 -6.57 14.31 15.24
C GLU A 652 -7.57 13.18 15.51
N GLY A 653 -7.21 11.93 15.21
CA GLY A 653 -8.00 10.75 15.50
C GLY A 653 -8.23 10.48 17.00
N SER A 654 -7.41 11.01 17.87
CA SER A 654 -7.57 10.89 19.33
C SER A 654 -8.41 12.00 19.96
N LYS A 655 -8.78 13.02 19.19
CA LYS A 655 -9.54 14.16 19.65
C LYS A 655 -10.99 13.76 19.94
N PRO A 656 -11.48 13.87 21.20
CA PRO A 656 -12.85 13.50 21.52
C PRO A 656 -13.86 14.52 20.93
N LEU A 657 -15.11 14.08 20.74
CA LEU A 657 -16.13 14.84 20.02
C LEU A 657 -16.34 16.26 20.57
N HIS A 658 -16.32 16.44 21.89
CA HIS A 658 -16.53 17.75 22.52
C HIS A 658 -15.46 18.82 22.18
N GLN A 659 -14.34 18.41 21.57
CA GLN A 659 -13.28 19.33 21.12
C GLN A 659 -13.46 19.76 19.65
N PHE A 660 -14.42 19.21 18.94
CA PHE A 660 -14.78 19.66 17.60
C PHE A 660 -15.80 20.80 17.67
N ASP A 661 -15.46 21.93 17.05
CA ASP A 661 -16.36 23.11 17.01
C ASP A 661 -17.32 22.99 15.82
N PHE A 662 -18.58 22.70 16.11
CA PHE A 662 -19.66 22.67 15.12
C PHE A 662 -20.26 24.06 14.84
N ALA A 663 -19.77 25.10 15.52
CA ALA A 663 -20.32 26.46 15.48
C ALA A 663 -21.85 26.47 15.76
N HIS A 664 -22.64 27.09 14.87
CA HIS A 664 -24.11 27.06 14.93
C HIS A 664 -24.74 26.20 13.83
N VAL A 665 -23.93 25.37 13.12
CA VAL A 665 -24.39 24.56 12.01
C VAL A 665 -25.11 23.32 12.54
N THR A 666 -26.42 23.26 12.31
CA THR A 666 -27.29 22.14 12.75
C THR A 666 -27.57 21.12 11.65
N THR A 667 -27.08 21.36 10.42
CA THR A 667 -27.30 20.47 9.26
C THR A 667 -26.28 19.33 9.18
N VAL A 668 -25.23 19.36 10.00
CA VAL A 668 -24.21 18.31 10.06
C VAL A 668 -24.45 17.50 11.33
N PRO A 669 -24.54 16.17 11.24
CA PRO A 669 -24.68 15.32 12.41
C PRO A 669 -23.53 15.57 13.41
N ASP A 670 -23.88 15.58 14.71
CA ASP A 670 -22.94 15.85 15.80
C ASP A 670 -22.06 14.62 16.06
N THR A 671 -21.26 14.23 15.04
CA THR A 671 -20.33 13.12 15.09
C THR A 671 -18.95 13.53 14.59
N ARG A 672 -17.89 12.84 15.04
CA ARG A 672 -16.50 13.11 14.63
C ARG A 672 -16.28 12.91 13.13
N HIS A 673 -16.79 11.80 12.62
CA HIS A 673 -16.60 11.44 11.21
C HIS A 673 -17.36 12.38 10.26
N ASP A 674 -18.55 12.83 10.63
CA ASP A 674 -19.30 13.80 9.82
C ASP A 674 -18.64 15.18 9.87
N TRP A 675 -18.14 15.59 11.04
CA TRP A 675 -17.39 16.84 11.14
C TRP A 675 -16.15 16.84 10.22
N VAL A 676 -15.30 15.79 10.30
CA VAL A 676 -14.06 15.70 9.49
C VAL A 676 -14.41 15.61 8.01
N LYS A 677 -15.39 14.78 7.63
CA LYS A 677 -15.83 14.63 6.24
C LYS A 677 -16.40 15.95 5.70
N THR A 678 -17.24 16.61 6.46
CA THR A 678 -17.83 17.91 6.07
C THR A 678 -16.74 18.98 5.96
N LYS A 679 -15.75 19.00 6.87
CA LYS A 679 -14.60 19.91 6.79
C LYS A 679 -13.80 19.73 5.50
N LEU A 680 -13.79 18.54 4.92
CA LEU A 680 -13.11 18.26 3.64
C LEU A 680 -13.99 18.69 2.44
N LEU A 681 -15.29 18.52 2.51
CA LEU A 681 -16.23 18.84 1.43
C LEU A 681 -16.54 20.35 1.38
N ASP A 682 -16.84 20.95 2.52
CA ASP A 682 -17.10 22.38 2.68
C ASP A 682 -16.25 22.95 3.84
N PRO A 683 -14.96 23.27 3.59
CA PRO A 683 -14.01 23.59 4.66
C PRO A 683 -14.34 24.85 5.44
N ARG A 684 -15.28 25.67 5.00
CA ARG A 684 -15.64 26.96 5.61
C ARG A 684 -17.06 27.03 6.15
N ILE A 685 -17.75 25.92 6.16
CA ILE A 685 -19.14 25.82 6.66
C ILE A 685 -19.29 26.35 8.11
N TRP A 686 -18.27 26.15 8.95
CA TRP A 686 -18.29 26.55 10.35
C TRP A 686 -18.20 28.08 10.59
N ASP A 687 -18.09 28.89 9.54
CA ASP A 687 -18.25 30.36 9.60
C ASP A 687 -19.70 30.79 9.34
N LYS A 688 -20.59 29.88 8.90
CA LYS A 688 -21.99 30.18 8.67
C LYS A 688 -22.71 30.44 10.00
N GLU A 689 -23.61 31.39 10.00
CA GLU A 689 -24.49 31.70 11.14
C GLU A 689 -23.76 32.08 12.45
N LYS A 690 -22.44 32.36 12.40
CA LYS A 690 -21.71 32.83 13.60
C LYS A 690 -22.03 34.28 13.91
N GLU A 691 -22.47 34.53 15.13
CA GLU A 691 -22.57 35.86 15.67
C GLU A 691 -21.69 35.98 16.95
N PRO A 692 -20.89 37.06 17.11
CA PRO A 692 -20.71 38.16 16.14
C PRO A 692 -20.00 37.71 14.85
N VAL A 693 -20.29 38.42 13.76
CA VAL A 693 -19.61 38.18 12.47
C VAL A 693 -18.11 38.41 12.63
N LYS A 694 -17.34 37.40 12.25
CA LYS A 694 -15.88 37.49 12.29
C LYS A 694 -15.33 38.51 11.32
N ASP A 695 -14.23 39.15 11.72
CA ASP A 695 -13.47 39.98 10.78
C ASP A 695 -12.87 39.14 9.64
N TYR A 696 -12.65 39.82 8.49
CA TYR A 696 -12.17 39.17 7.27
C TYR A 696 -10.92 38.29 7.49
N ASN A 697 -9.98 38.70 8.33
CA ASN A 697 -8.77 37.96 8.61
C ASN A 697 -8.96 36.79 9.60
N GLU A 698 -10.08 36.75 10.30
CA GLU A 698 -10.43 35.68 11.24
C GLU A 698 -11.26 34.56 10.58
N LEU A 699 -11.83 34.83 9.40
CA LEU A 699 -12.60 33.84 8.65
C LEU A 699 -11.75 32.60 8.36
N LEU A 700 -12.38 31.45 8.32
CA LEU A 700 -11.75 30.16 7.93
C LEU A 700 -11.11 30.27 6.55
N LYS A 701 -9.88 29.75 6.42
CA LYS A 701 -9.02 29.94 5.24
C LYS A 701 -8.73 28.65 4.49
N MET A 702 -9.04 27.46 5.08
CA MET A 702 -8.83 26.19 4.41
C MET A 702 -9.49 26.22 3.02
N PRO A 703 -8.73 25.92 1.95
CA PRO A 703 -9.26 25.99 0.59
C PRO A 703 -10.18 24.82 0.28
N ASN A 704 -11.07 25.02 -0.70
CA ASN A 704 -11.94 23.98 -1.21
C ASN A 704 -11.20 23.15 -2.27
N PHE A 705 -10.95 21.88 -1.96
CA PHE A 705 -10.34 20.91 -2.87
C PHE A 705 -11.34 20.32 -3.87
N GLY A 706 -12.66 20.57 -3.71
CA GLY A 706 -13.76 20.02 -4.51
C GLY A 706 -13.67 18.53 -4.59
N MET A 707 -13.57 17.92 -3.45
CA MET A 707 -13.54 16.46 -3.30
C MET A 707 -14.91 15.88 -3.58
N SER A 708 -14.94 14.66 -4.12
CA SER A 708 -16.13 13.82 -4.09
C SER A 708 -16.37 13.27 -2.69
N GLU A 709 -17.58 12.81 -2.41
CA GLU A 709 -17.95 12.11 -1.17
C GLU A 709 -16.99 10.95 -0.85
N ARG A 710 -16.62 10.19 -1.89
CA ARG A 710 -15.70 9.05 -1.77
C ARG A 710 -14.28 9.49 -1.39
N GLU A 711 -13.76 10.54 -2.02
CA GLU A 711 -12.44 11.09 -1.72
C GLU A 711 -12.39 11.64 -0.29
N ALA A 712 -13.42 12.41 0.10
CA ALA A 712 -13.52 12.97 1.44
C ALA A 712 -13.64 11.89 2.52
N ALA A 713 -14.43 10.83 2.28
CA ALA A 713 -14.56 9.69 3.20
C ALA A 713 -13.23 8.94 3.37
N ALA A 714 -12.49 8.73 2.28
CA ALA A 714 -11.19 8.05 2.34
C ALA A 714 -10.14 8.87 3.12
N ILE A 715 -10.07 10.19 2.90
CA ILE A 715 -9.18 11.08 3.67
C ILE A 715 -9.64 11.14 5.14
N ALA A 716 -10.95 11.26 5.40
CA ALA A 716 -11.48 11.29 6.76
C ALA A 716 -11.13 10.01 7.53
N SER A 717 -11.26 8.84 6.88
CA SER A 717 -10.82 7.57 7.46
C SER A 717 -9.34 7.58 7.85
N ASN A 718 -8.46 8.11 6.99
CA ASN A 718 -7.04 8.26 7.31
C ASN A 718 -6.80 9.21 8.49
N VAL A 719 -7.41 10.39 8.48
CA VAL A 719 -7.24 11.42 9.53
C VAL A 719 -7.73 10.90 10.88
N LEU A 720 -8.86 10.18 10.90
CA LEU A 720 -9.38 9.55 12.12
C LEU A 720 -8.49 8.40 12.61
N GLY A 721 -7.67 7.83 11.74
CA GLY A 721 -6.63 6.86 12.10
C GLY A 721 -5.35 7.46 12.67
N PHE A 722 -5.18 8.78 12.65
CA PHE A 722 -4.02 9.46 13.24
C PHE A 722 -4.21 9.61 14.74
N THR A 723 -3.83 8.59 15.48
CA THR A 723 -4.05 8.50 16.92
C THR A 723 -2.73 8.60 17.70
N LYS A 724 -2.83 8.96 18.98
CA LYS A 724 -1.69 9.00 19.91
C LYS A 724 -1.38 7.64 20.55
N GLU A 725 -2.09 6.59 20.14
CA GLU A 725 -1.90 5.25 20.68
C GLU A 725 -0.48 4.74 20.50
N SER A 726 0.07 4.17 21.56
CA SER A 726 1.36 3.53 21.54
C SER A 726 1.23 2.05 21.18
N VAL A 727 1.92 1.64 20.12
CA VAL A 727 2.00 0.25 19.68
C VAL A 727 3.45 -0.22 19.77
N ALA A 728 3.68 -1.33 20.49
CA ALA A 728 5.02 -1.92 20.58
C ALA A 728 5.61 -2.22 19.20
N ALA A 729 6.90 -2.06 19.04
CA ALA A 729 7.58 -2.29 17.77
C ALA A 729 7.34 -3.70 17.19
N SER A 730 7.19 -4.72 18.06
CA SER A 730 6.88 -6.10 17.68
C SER A 730 5.46 -6.29 17.10
N LYS A 731 4.56 -5.32 17.33
CA LYS A 731 3.17 -5.33 16.83
C LYS A 731 2.95 -4.42 15.64
N ARG A 732 3.89 -3.51 15.38
CA ARG A 732 3.85 -2.72 14.14
C ARG A 732 4.12 -3.62 12.96
N ALA A 733 3.47 -3.34 11.84
CA ALA A 733 3.77 -4.02 10.58
C ALA A 733 5.27 -3.91 10.32
N GLY A 734 5.97 -5.03 10.44
CA GLY A 734 7.42 -5.06 10.41
C GLY A 734 7.93 -4.60 9.04
N MET A 735 8.86 -3.66 9.05
CA MET A 735 9.63 -3.28 7.87
C MET A 735 10.81 -4.24 7.74
N ASP A 736 10.55 -5.52 7.44
CA ASP A 736 11.62 -6.39 6.97
C ASP A 736 12.20 -5.87 5.65
N ALA A 737 13.35 -6.36 5.26
CA ALA A 737 14.03 -5.87 4.05
C ALA A 737 13.15 -6.01 2.80
N ARG A 738 12.30 -7.04 2.73
CA ARG A 738 11.37 -7.26 1.63
C ARG A 738 10.27 -6.20 1.64
N THR A 739 9.61 -5.99 2.75
CA THR A 739 8.53 -5.01 2.93
C THR A 739 9.06 -3.59 2.69
N ALA A 740 10.27 -3.27 3.15
CA ALA A 740 10.93 -1.99 2.87
C ALA A 740 11.16 -1.79 1.36
N SER A 741 11.69 -2.80 0.67
CA SER A 741 11.87 -2.74 -0.78
C SER A 741 10.55 -2.57 -1.54
N LEU A 742 9.49 -3.25 -1.11
CA LEU A 742 8.15 -3.08 -1.68
C LEU A 742 7.61 -1.67 -1.46
N ALA A 743 7.76 -1.12 -0.26
CA ALA A 743 7.25 0.22 0.08
C ALA A 743 7.99 1.32 -0.70
N GLU A 744 9.32 1.32 -0.67
CA GLU A 744 10.12 2.36 -1.31
C GLU A 744 10.03 2.30 -2.83
N GLY A 745 10.11 1.11 -3.42
CA GLY A 745 9.96 0.95 -4.85
C GLY A 745 8.57 1.35 -5.34
N ARG A 746 7.50 1.01 -4.60
CA ARG A 746 6.13 1.42 -4.94
C ARG A 746 5.95 2.94 -4.89
N LYS A 747 6.50 3.64 -3.90
CA LYS A 747 6.51 5.11 -3.88
C LYS A 747 7.06 5.70 -5.19
N LEU A 748 8.17 5.14 -5.68
CA LEU A 748 8.78 5.60 -6.93
C LEU A 748 7.94 5.24 -8.16
N ILE A 749 7.41 4.01 -8.24
CA ILE A 749 6.53 3.55 -9.31
C ILE A 749 5.29 4.44 -9.43
N THR A 750 4.68 4.78 -8.29
CA THR A 750 3.54 5.69 -8.22
C THR A 750 3.96 7.11 -8.57
N ARG A 751 5.01 7.62 -7.95
CA ARG A 751 5.51 9.00 -8.18
C ARG A 751 5.80 9.30 -9.65
N TYR A 752 6.44 8.36 -10.33
CA TYR A 752 6.83 8.52 -11.74
C TYR A 752 5.80 7.93 -12.72
N ASN A 753 4.65 7.48 -12.20
CA ASN A 753 3.53 6.94 -12.96
C ASN A 753 3.92 5.82 -13.95
N CYS A 754 4.72 4.85 -13.53
CA CYS A 754 5.06 3.68 -14.34
C CYS A 754 3.79 2.94 -14.81
N GLN A 755 2.75 2.95 -13.99
CA GLN A 755 1.43 2.37 -14.28
C GLN A 755 0.65 3.12 -15.36
N GLY A 756 1.01 4.35 -15.72
CA GLY A 756 0.45 5.03 -16.89
C GLY A 756 0.68 4.26 -18.18
N CYS A 757 1.83 3.59 -18.31
CA CYS A 757 2.24 2.82 -19.46
C CYS A 757 2.26 1.30 -19.22
N HIS A 758 2.56 0.85 -18.01
CA HIS A 758 2.73 -0.57 -17.66
C HIS A 758 1.61 -1.10 -16.77
N LEU A 759 1.25 -2.37 -16.95
CA LEU A 759 0.42 -3.10 -16.01
C LEU A 759 1.32 -3.62 -14.88
N ILE A 760 1.05 -3.18 -13.64
CA ILE A 760 1.78 -3.56 -12.42
C ILE A 760 0.75 -3.92 -11.34
N GLU A 761 0.87 -5.09 -10.73
CA GLU A 761 -0.08 -5.60 -9.72
C GLU A 761 -1.55 -5.63 -10.18
N GLY A 762 -1.78 -5.85 -11.47
CA GLY A 762 -3.12 -5.86 -12.03
C GLY A 762 -3.73 -4.46 -12.28
N HIS A 763 -2.98 -3.39 -11.95
CA HIS A 763 -3.44 -2.00 -12.10
C HIS A 763 -2.60 -1.23 -13.12
N GLY A 764 -3.19 -0.21 -13.73
CA GLY A 764 -2.51 0.69 -14.66
C GLY A 764 -2.79 0.36 -16.13
N HIS A 765 -1.76 0.54 -16.98
CA HIS A 765 -1.84 0.40 -18.44
C HIS A 765 -2.77 1.42 -19.10
N ALA A 766 -2.83 2.65 -18.54
CA ALA A 766 -3.73 3.72 -19.00
C ALA A 766 -3.56 4.05 -20.48
N ILE A 767 -2.34 3.91 -21.03
CA ILE A 767 -2.03 4.15 -22.44
C ILE A 767 -2.80 3.23 -23.39
N LYS A 768 -3.33 2.08 -22.92
CA LYS A 768 -4.17 1.16 -23.70
C LYS A 768 -5.43 1.84 -24.26
N ALA A 769 -5.92 2.89 -23.60
CA ALA A 769 -7.07 3.65 -24.10
C ALA A 769 -6.75 4.39 -25.43
N ILE A 770 -5.48 4.65 -25.71
CA ILE A 770 -5.00 5.33 -26.92
C ILE A 770 -4.38 4.32 -27.89
N ILE A 771 -3.47 3.48 -27.41
CA ILE A 771 -2.83 2.43 -28.21
C ILE A 771 -3.67 1.15 -28.07
N GLN A 772 -4.55 0.92 -29.03
CA GLN A 772 -5.49 -0.22 -28.99
C GLN A 772 -4.86 -1.56 -29.39
N ASP A 773 -3.80 -1.54 -30.22
CA ASP A 773 -3.11 -2.76 -30.64
C ASP A 773 -2.24 -3.32 -29.49
N PRO A 774 -2.57 -4.52 -28.98
CA PRO A 774 -1.81 -5.15 -27.89
C PRO A 774 -0.33 -5.37 -28.21
N ALA A 775 0.04 -5.54 -29.48
CA ALA A 775 1.42 -5.75 -29.91
C ALA A 775 2.28 -4.47 -29.79
N MET A 776 1.63 -3.32 -29.82
CA MET A 776 2.27 -2.00 -29.72
C MET A 776 2.32 -1.46 -28.29
N LEU A 777 1.68 -2.15 -27.33
CA LEU A 777 1.66 -1.71 -25.94
C LEU A 777 3.01 -1.93 -25.23
N PRO A 778 3.33 -1.09 -24.22
CA PRO A 778 4.38 -1.39 -23.26
C PRO A 778 4.17 -2.74 -22.57
N PRO A 779 5.24 -3.45 -22.15
CA PRO A 779 5.09 -4.77 -21.55
C PRO A 779 4.34 -4.74 -20.22
N ASN A 780 3.59 -5.81 -19.94
CA ASN A 780 3.10 -6.13 -18.62
C ASN A 780 4.28 -6.49 -17.70
N LEU A 781 4.39 -5.87 -16.55
CA LEU A 781 5.46 -6.07 -15.56
C LEU A 781 5.03 -6.97 -14.39
N ALA A 782 3.96 -7.76 -14.55
CA ALA A 782 3.45 -8.61 -13.49
C ALA A 782 4.49 -9.61 -12.94
N ALA A 783 5.35 -10.14 -13.82
CA ALA A 783 6.37 -11.12 -13.45
C ALA A 783 7.81 -10.58 -13.64
N GLU A 784 8.02 -9.26 -13.58
CA GLU A 784 9.32 -8.66 -13.96
C GLU A 784 10.46 -9.13 -13.07
N GLY A 785 10.24 -9.24 -11.77
CA GLY A 785 11.25 -9.72 -10.82
C GLY A 785 11.62 -11.19 -10.99
N ALA A 786 10.67 -12.02 -11.45
CA ALA A 786 10.93 -13.42 -11.77
C ALA A 786 11.60 -13.58 -13.15
N ARG A 787 11.30 -12.66 -14.09
CA ARG A 787 11.68 -12.76 -15.48
C ARG A 787 13.05 -12.16 -15.79
N VAL A 788 13.35 -10.99 -15.21
CA VAL A 788 14.47 -10.16 -15.65
C VAL A 788 15.58 -10.13 -14.59
N GLN A 789 16.82 -10.20 -15.07
CA GLN A 789 18.00 -10.03 -14.21
C GLN A 789 18.06 -8.61 -13.66
N SER A 790 18.26 -8.47 -12.36
CA SER A 790 18.21 -7.18 -11.67
C SER A 790 19.28 -6.19 -12.16
N GLY A 791 20.48 -6.66 -12.48
CA GLY A 791 21.55 -5.82 -13.04
C GLY A 791 21.19 -5.26 -14.42
N TRP A 792 20.58 -6.09 -15.27
CA TRP A 792 20.08 -5.63 -16.57
C TRP A 792 18.94 -4.61 -16.42
N LEU A 793 17.99 -4.89 -15.51
CA LEU A 793 16.86 -3.99 -15.24
C LEU A 793 17.35 -2.63 -14.70
N PHE A 794 18.33 -2.64 -13.81
CA PHE A 794 18.97 -1.44 -13.31
C PHE A 794 19.54 -0.59 -14.44
N ASN A 795 20.39 -1.17 -15.27
CA ASN A 795 21.02 -0.48 -16.41
C ASN A 795 19.99 0.02 -17.43
N TYR A 796 18.97 -0.78 -17.70
CA TYR A 796 17.91 -0.42 -18.65
C TYR A 796 17.05 0.75 -18.15
N VAL A 797 16.69 0.77 -16.86
CA VAL A 797 15.90 1.89 -16.31
C VAL A 797 16.76 3.14 -16.14
N HIS A 798 18.06 2.98 -15.88
CA HIS A 798 19.01 4.09 -15.84
C HIS A 798 19.12 4.79 -17.20
N ASP A 799 19.33 4.03 -18.27
CA ASP A 799 19.37 4.58 -19.63
C ASP A 799 18.65 3.67 -20.65
N PRO A 800 17.35 3.83 -20.82
CA PRO A 800 16.56 3.03 -21.76
C PRO A 800 16.86 3.35 -23.23
N SER A 801 17.73 4.32 -23.54
CA SER A 801 18.13 4.64 -24.92
C SER A 801 19.08 3.63 -25.55
N GLN A 802 19.88 2.94 -24.71
CA GLN A 802 20.93 2.04 -25.16
C GLN A 802 20.40 0.76 -25.80
N VAL A 803 19.22 0.29 -25.41
CA VAL A 803 18.64 -0.97 -25.91
C VAL A 803 17.17 -0.78 -26.29
N ARG A 804 16.88 -0.91 -27.56
CA ARG A 804 15.49 -1.00 -28.04
C ARG A 804 15.10 -2.47 -28.25
N MET A 805 14.43 -3.05 -27.25
CA MET A 805 14.02 -4.46 -27.29
C MET A 805 13.05 -4.77 -28.45
N ARG A 806 12.23 -3.82 -28.82
CA ARG A 806 11.28 -3.89 -29.95
C ARG A 806 11.46 -2.61 -30.79
N PRO A 807 12.39 -2.61 -31.76
CA PRO A 807 12.76 -1.39 -32.52
C PRO A 807 11.60 -0.79 -33.33
N TRP A 808 10.60 -1.60 -33.67
CA TRP A 808 9.41 -1.17 -34.40
C TRP A 808 8.38 -0.39 -33.58
N LEU A 809 8.49 -0.39 -32.23
CA LEU A 809 7.60 0.40 -31.40
C LEU A 809 7.90 1.88 -31.51
N THR A 810 6.85 2.68 -31.65
CA THR A 810 6.92 4.15 -31.57
C THR A 810 6.97 4.62 -30.11
N VAL A 811 6.23 3.92 -29.22
CA VAL A 811 6.26 4.20 -27.79
C VAL A 811 7.66 4.00 -27.21
N ARG A 812 8.09 4.96 -26.39
CA ARG A 812 9.44 4.97 -25.81
C ARG A 812 9.36 4.86 -24.31
N MET A 813 10.17 3.96 -23.74
CA MET A 813 10.45 4.02 -22.31
C MET A 813 11.17 5.34 -22.00
N PRO A 814 10.62 6.25 -21.17
CA PRO A 814 11.24 7.54 -20.92
C PRO A 814 12.53 7.41 -20.11
N SER A 815 13.42 8.40 -20.21
CA SER A 815 14.55 8.53 -19.30
C SER A 815 14.13 9.32 -18.05
N PHE A 816 14.15 8.60 -16.92
CA PHE A 816 13.94 9.16 -15.58
C PHE A 816 15.32 9.43 -14.97
N THR A 817 15.53 10.60 -14.43
CA THR A 817 16.81 10.93 -13.76
C THR A 817 16.77 10.41 -12.34
N PHE A 818 16.86 9.09 -12.19
CA PHE A 818 16.96 8.43 -10.89
C PHE A 818 18.38 8.52 -10.32
N THR A 819 18.47 8.59 -9.00
CA THR A 819 19.71 8.26 -8.30
C THR A 819 19.87 6.74 -8.26
N ASP A 820 21.11 6.26 -8.00
CA ASP A 820 21.38 4.82 -7.88
C ASP A 820 20.54 4.17 -6.76
N ASP A 821 20.28 4.87 -5.65
CA ASP A 821 19.43 4.39 -4.56
C ASP A 821 17.97 4.23 -5.02
N GLN A 822 17.48 5.18 -5.81
CA GLN A 822 16.13 5.10 -6.37
C GLN A 822 16.01 3.95 -7.39
N LEU A 823 17.03 3.75 -8.22
CA LEU A 823 17.09 2.62 -9.15
C LEU A 823 17.13 1.28 -8.40
N ASN A 824 17.95 1.18 -7.36
CA ASN A 824 18.00 0.00 -6.50
C ASN A 824 16.64 -0.27 -5.82
N SER A 825 15.92 0.78 -5.41
CA SER A 825 14.58 0.65 -4.83
C SER A 825 13.57 0.12 -5.85
N VAL A 826 13.59 0.61 -7.09
CA VAL A 826 12.71 0.11 -8.17
C VAL A 826 13.02 -1.35 -8.53
N VAL A 827 14.29 -1.70 -8.68
CA VAL A 827 14.74 -3.07 -8.97
C VAL A 827 14.41 -3.99 -7.79
N GLY A 828 14.69 -3.53 -6.59
CA GLY A 828 14.38 -4.23 -5.34
C GLY A 828 12.89 -4.54 -5.17
N TYR A 829 12.02 -3.61 -5.57
CA TYR A 829 10.57 -3.82 -5.56
C TYR A 829 10.15 -5.03 -6.41
N PHE A 830 10.60 -5.11 -7.66
CA PHE A 830 10.24 -6.24 -8.53
C PHE A 830 10.80 -7.56 -7.99
N ALA A 831 12.04 -7.57 -7.51
CA ALA A 831 12.66 -8.76 -6.93
C ALA A 831 11.92 -9.21 -5.65
N ALA A 832 11.62 -8.27 -4.75
CA ALA A 832 10.94 -8.53 -3.49
C ALA A 832 9.49 -9.03 -3.70
N ARG A 833 8.79 -8.49 -4.68
CA ARG A 833 7.45 -8.90 -5.05
C ARG A 833 7.38 -10.38 -5.44
N GLU A 834 8.32 -10.82 -6.27
CA GLU A 834 8.40 -12.19 -6.76
C GLU A 834 9.23 -13.11 -5.83
N GLN A 835 9.58 -12.62 -4.64
CA GLN A 835 10.40 -13.34 -3.65
C GLN A 835 11.74 -13.83 -4.22
N ARG A 836 12.33 -13.05 -5.15
CA ARG A 836 13.63 -13.34 -5.76
C ARG A 836 14.73 -12.54 -5.09
N ARG A 837 15.94 -13.08 -5.07
CA ARG A 837 17.13 -12.29 -4.69
C ARG A 837 17.38 -11.25 -5.78
N PRO A 838 17.69 -9.98 -5.43
CA PRO A 838 17.93 -8.94 -6.41
C PRO A 838 19.06 -9.25 -7.39
N PHE A 839 20.14 -9.83 -6.94
CA PHE A 839 21.28 -10.17 -7.78
C PHE A 839 21.52 -11.69 -7.67
N GLY A 840 21.25 -12.41 -8.75
CA GLY A 840 21.38 -13.87 -8.79
C GLY A 840 22.79 -14.36 -9.14
N THR A 841 22.99 -15.66 -8.99
CA THR A 841 24.20 -16.37 -9.42
C THR A 841 24.20 -16.55 -10.94
N GLU A 842 25.38 -16.57 -11.56
CA GLU A 842 25.54 -16.92 -12.96
C GLU A 842 25.12 -18.39 -13.19
N PRO A 843 24.49 -18.69 -14.33
CA PRO A 843 24.08 -20.04 -14.67
C PRO A 843 25.31 -20.95 -14.89
N PRO A 844 25.19 -22.24 -14.64
CA PRO A 844 26.23 -23.21 -15.01
C PRO A 844 26.42 -23.24 -16.55
N GLY A 845 27.58 -23.54 -17.00
CA GLY A 845 27.87 -23.70 -18.43
C GLY A 845 26.93 -24.70 -19.11
N ALA A 846 26.57 -24.43 -20.37
CA ALA A 846 25.68 -25.32 -21.11
C ALA A 846 26.39 -26.65 -21.50
N ASP A 847 25.69 -27.77 -21.29
CA ASP A 847 26.06 -29.08 -21.76
C ASP A 847 25.91 -29.19 -23.30
N ALA A 848 26.87 -29.79 -23.98
CA ALA A 848 26.85 -30.01 -25.43
C ALA A 848 25.61 -30.79 -25.90
N ARG A 849 25.13 -31.76 -25.12
CA ARG A 849 23.88 -32.49 -25.32
C ARG A 849 22.68 -31.55 -25.33
N ASN A 850 22.57 -30.69 -24.31
CA ASN A 850 21.50 -29.71 -24.18
C ASN A 850 21.50 -28.74 -25.34
N LEU A 851 22.67 -28.23 -25.74
CA LEU A 851 22.79 -27.33 -26.92
C LEU A 851 22.26 -27.98 -28.21
N ALA A 852 22.66 -29.23 -28.47
CA ALA A 852 22.24 -29.95 -29.68
C ALA A 852 20.72 -30.27 -29.68
N VAL A 853 20.19 -30.71 -28.53
CA VAL A 853 18.73 -30.95 -28.40
C VAL A 853 17.98 -29.63 -28.48
N GLY A 854 18.44 -28.58 -27.77
CA GLY A 854 17.81 -27.28 -27.79
C GLY A 854 17.73 -26.65 -29.16
N GLU A 855 18.79 -26.74 -29.98
CA GLU A 855 18.82 -26.26 -31.36
C GLU A 855 17.77 -26.99 -32.22
N VAL A 856 17.72 -28.32 -32.15
CA VAL A 856 16.74 -29.09 -32.90
C VAL A 856 15.31 -28.76 -32.46
N VAL A 857 15.03 -28.68 -31.18
CA VAL A 857 13.68 -28.37 -30.68
C VAL A 857 13.29 -26.93 -31.05
N PHE A 858 14.25 -25.98 -30.99
CA PHE A 858 14.04 -24.60 -31.42
C PHE A 858 13.58 -24.50 -32.87
N ASP A 859 14.18 -25.31 -33.75
CA ASP A 859 13.81 -25.38 -35.18
C ASP A 859 12.48 -26.10 -35.37
N MET A 860 12.20 -27.20 -34.65
CA MET A 860 10.94 -27.92 -34.72
C MET A 860 9.75 -27.05 -34.32
N PHE A 861 9.89 -26.23 -33.28
CA PHE A 861 8.87 -25.27 -32.85
C PHE A 861 8.87 -23.97 -33.66
N GLN A 862 9.82 -23.81 -34.61
CA GLN A 862 9.92 -22.63 -35.48
C GLN A 862 10.01 -21.31 -34.73
N CYS A 863 10.71 -21.28 -33.61
CA CYS A 863 10.81 -20.11 -32.72
C CYS A 863 11.34 -18.87 -33.46
N ALA A 864 12.26 -19.05 -34.43
CA ALA A 864 12.83 -17.98 -35.23
C ALA A 864 11.81 -17.23 -36.11
N LYS A 865 10.62 -17.82 -36.39
CA LYS A 865 9.56 -17.11 -37.14
C LYS A 865 9.06 -15.85 -36.45
N CYS A 866 9.01 -15.87 -35.12
CA CYS A 866 8.55 -14.74 -34.30
C CYS A 866 9.70 -14.02 -33.62
N HIS A 867 10.72 -14.76 -33.15
CA HIS A 867 11.85 -14.22 -32.40
C HIS A 867 13.07 -13.97 -33.29
N PRO A 868 13.48 -12.72 -33.53
CA PRO A 868 14.74 -12.44 -34.23
C PRO A 868 15.91 -13.10 -33.51
N ALA A 869 16.67 -13.94 -34.19
CA ALA A 869 17.81 -14.70 -33.67
C ALA A 869 19.07 -14.47 -34.49
N GLY A 870 19.40 -13.22 -34.85
CA GLY A 870 20.63 -12.88 -35.57
C GLY A 870 20.63 -11.44 -36.10
N ALA A 871 21.78 -10.90 -36.42
CA ALA A 871 21.96 -9.52 -36.91
C ALA A 871 21.19 -9.24 -38.22
N GLN A 872 20.99 -10.26 -39.05
CA GLN A 872 20.28 -10.15 -40.32
C GLN A 872 18.75 -10.16 -40.15
N ALA A 873 18.22 -10.76 -39.07
CA ALA A 873 16.78 -10.84 -38.84
C ALA A 873 16.16 -9.47 -38.51
N ALA A 874 16.92 -8.56 -37.93
CA ALA A 874 16.48 -7.18 -37.67
C ALA A 874 16.29 -6.36 -38.97
N ALA A 875 17.05 -6.66 -40.02
CA ALA A 875 16.97 -6.01 -41.33
C ALA A 875 15.90 -6.64 -42.26
N ALA A 876 15.63 -7.93 -42.10
CA ALA A 876 14.64 -8.68 -42.89
C ALA A 876 13.19 -8.49 -42.40
N ALA A 877 12.95 -7.75 -41.34
CA ALA A 877 11.62 -7.48 -40.75
C ALA A 877 10.78 -6.48 -41.58
N GLY A 878 10.77 -6.64 -42.88
CA GLY A 878 9.75 -6.06 -43.77
C GLY A 878 8.37 -6.73 -43.66
N GLY A 879 8.22 -7.77 -42.81
CA GLY A 879 6.94 -8.37 -42.44
C GLY A 879 6.12 -7.44 -41.54
N ALA A 880 4.83 -7.68 -41.44
CA ALA A 880 3.91 -6.89 -40.63
C ALA A 880 4.49 -6.66 -39.24
N LYS A 881 4.73 -5.39 -38.91
CA LYS A 881 5.44 -4.92 -37.70
C LYS A 881 4.85 -5.44 -36.36
N GLY A 882 3.61 -5.94 -36.38
CA GLY A 882 2.88 -6.44 -35.22
C GLY A 882 3.14 -7.90 -34.80
N ASP A 883 3.81 -8.70 -35.63
CA ASP A 883 3.97 -10.13 -35.37
C ASP A 883 5.32 -10.53 -34.79
N LEU A 884 6.22 -9.57 -34.56
CA LEU A 884 7.54 -9.83 -34.04
C LEU A 884 7.57 -9.88 -32.50
N ALA A 885 8.26 -10.87 -31.97
CA ALA A 885 8.56 -11.04 -30.57
C ALA A 885 9.93 -10.43 -30.23
N PRO A 886 10.27 -10.24 -28.94
CA PRO A 886 11.57 -9.71 -28.53
C PRO A 886 12.74 -10.54 -29.07
N SER A 887 13.86 -9.86 -29.39
CA SER A 887 15.07 -10.53 -29.84
C SER A 887 15.64 -11.47 -28.78
N LEU A 888 15.94 -12.71 -29.17
CA LEU A 888 16.58 -13.70 -28.29
C LEU A 888 18.07 -13.45 -28.07
N LEU A 889 18.70 -12.57 -28.86
CA LEU A 889 20.09 -12.15 -28.63
C LEU A 889 20.28 -11.42 -27.28
N LEU A 890 19.19 -10.92 -26.68
CA LEU A 890 19.22 -10.27 -25.38
C LEU A 890 18.87 -11.25 -24.25
N ALA A 891 18.60 -12.52 -24.54
CA ALA A 891 18.07 -13.45 -23.56
C ALA A 891 19.05 -13.69 -22.40
N HIS A 892 20.33 -13.97 -22.72
CA HIS A 892 21.37 -14.21 -21.75
C HIS A 892 21.58 -13.05 -20.75
N ASP A 893 21.68 -11.85 -21.25
CA ASP A 893 21.97 -10.68 -20.40
C ASP A 893 20.74 -10.18 -19.63
N ARG A 894 19.55 -10.41 -20.19
CA ARG A 894 18.30 -9.84 -19.72
C ARG A 894 17.49 -10.78 -18.84
N LEU A 895 17.34 -12.05 -19.24
CA LEU A 895 16.37 -12.95 -18.60
C LEU A 895 17.03 -13.74 -17.47
N ARG A 896 16.24 -14.09 -16.48
CA ARG A 896 16.66 -15.03 -15.45
C ARG A 896 16.66 -16.44 -16.00
N TYR A 897 17.74 -17.12 -15.74
CA TYR A 897 18.03 -18.46 -16.22
C TYR A 897 16.95 -19.49 -15.84
N ASP A 898 16.49 -19.46 -14.61
CA ASP A 898 15.49 -20.37 -14.05
C ASP A 898 14.05 -20.05 -14.51
N TRP A 899 13.80 -18.83 -14.98
CA TRP A 899 12.48 -18.44 -15.45
C TRP A 899 12.18 -18.93 -16.87
N VAL A 900 13.16 -19.05 -17.75
CA VAL A 900 12.94 -19.36 -19.16
C VAL A 900 12.26 -20.72 -19.39
N PRO A 901 12.65 -21.82 -18.73
CA PRO A 901 11.95 -23.10 -18.83
C PRO A 901 10.48 -22.99 -18.41
N GLU A 902 10.21 -22.28 -17.30
CA GLU A 902 8.85 -22.08 -16.78
C GLU A 902 7.99 -21.22 -17.72
N TRP A 903 8.58 -20.21 -18.35
CA TRP A 903 7.93 -19.41 -19.36
C TRP A 903 7.55 -20.23 -20.60
N ILE A 904 8.46 -21.06 -21.09
CA ILE A 904 8.23 -21.88 -22.28
C ILE A 904 7.11 -22.92 -22.03
N LYS A 905 7.02 -23.46 -20.81
CA LYS A 905 5.97 -24.40 -20.42
C LYS A 905 4.60 -23.71 -20.31
N ARG A 906 4.52 -22.53 -19.66
CA ARG A 906 3.25 -21.87 -19.31
C ARG A 906 3.24 -20.37 -19.61
N PRO A 907 3.34 -19.94 -20.87
CA PRO A 907 3.43 -18.50 -21.18
C PRO A 907 2.17 -17.73 -20.76
N GLN A 908 0.98 -18.30 -20.92
CA GLN A 908 -0.30 -17.67 -20.55
C GLN A 908 -0.48 -17.53 -19.04
N PHE A 909 0.10 -18.41 -18.23
CA PHE A 909 0.08 -18.30 -16.78
C PHE A 909 0.88 -17.09 -16.30
N TRP A 910 2.07 -16.88 -16.88
CA TRP A 910 2.95 -15.77 -16.49
C TRP A 910 2.47 -14.42 -17.01
N ILE A 911 1.99 -14.38 -18.27
CA ILE A 911 1.50 -13.16 -18.91
C ILE A 911 0.22 -13.51 -19.65
N PRO A 912 -0.94 -13.38 -19.00
CA PRO A 912 -2.23 -13.60 -19.65
C PRO A 912 -2.38 -12.74 -20.92
N GLY A 913 -2.83 -13.34 -22.01
CA GLY A 913 -3.00 -12.67 -23.30
C GLY A 913 -1.72 -12.51 -24.12
N THR A 914 -0.62 -13.13 -23.72
CA THR A 914 0.59 -13.19 -24.56
C THR A 914 0.31 -13.95 -25.88
N ARG A 915 0.93 -13.50 -26.96
CA ARG A 915 0.87 -14.19 -28.27
C ARG A 915 1.80 -15.41 -28.37
N MET A 916 2.68 -15.60 -27.35
CA MET A 916 3.53 -16.81 -27.35
C MET A 916 2.66 -18.04 -27.19
N PRO A 917 2.77 -19.03 -28.11
CA PRO A 917 1.96 -20.24 -28.04
C PRO A 917 2.37 -21.15 -26.89
N THR A 918 1.45 -21.97 -26.41
CA THR A 918 1.72 -23.02 -25.45
C THR A 918 2.24 -24.25 -26.23
N ASN A 919 3.55 -24.48 -26.21
CA ASN A 919 4.20 -25.55 -26.91
C ASN A 919 4.17 -26.88 -26.15
N PHE A 920 3.92 -26.86 -24.84
CA PHE A 920 3.85 -28.03 -23.97
C PHE A 920 2.47 -28.07 -23.33
N PRO A 921 1.52 -28.88 -23.85
CA PRO A 921 0.17 -28.98 -23.28
C PRO A 921 0.20 -29.49 -21.86
N GLU A 922 -0.59 -28.84 -21.01
CA GLU A 922 -0.83 -29.29 -19.63
C GLU A 922 -1.92 -30.38 -19.64
N THR A 923 -1.60 -31.57 -19.17
CA THR A 923 -2.53 -32.74 -19.17
C THR A 923 -3.28 -32.84 -17.85
N GLU A 924 -2.62 -32.49 -16.75
CA GLU A 924 -3.16 -32.34 -15.39
C GLU A 924 -2.50 -31.12 -14.74
N PRO A 925 -3.08 -30.50 -13.73
CA PRO A 925 -2.48 -29.34 -13.07
C PRO A 925 -1.01 -29.57 -12.70
N GLY A 926 -0.09 -28.84 -13.33
CA GLY A 926 1.36 -28.97 -13.14
C GLY A 926 2.06 -30.08 -13.91
N THR A 927 1.33 -30.89 -14.71
CA THR A 927 1.91 -31.98 -15.53
C THR A 927 1.86 -31.60 -17.00
N PHE A 928 2.99 -31.64 -17.66
CA PHE A 928 3.12 -31.22 -19.07
C PHE A 928 3.55 -32.39 -19.96
N MET A 929 3.08 -32.39 -21.18
CA MET A 929 3.42 -33.38 -22.23
C MET A 929 4.41 -32.75 -23.22
N SER A 930 5.43 -33.51 -23.60
CA SER A 930 6.36 -33.09 -24.65
C SER A 930 5.90 -33.61 -26.01
N PRO A 931 5.48 -32.72 -26.91
CA PRO A 931 5.09 -33.15 -28.25
C PRO A 931 6.31 -33.58 -29.12
N VAL A 932 7.52 -33.19 -28.69
CA VAL A 932 8.77 -33.54 -29.40
C VAL A 932 9.01 -35.04 -29.37
N ALA A 933 8.75 -35.69 -28.21
CA ALA A 933 8.91 -37.14 -28.04
C ALA A 933 8.06 -37.97 -29.04
N GLN A 934 6.88 -37.43 -29.39
CA GLN A 934 5.97 -38.06 -30.35
C GLN A 934 6.32 -37.74 -31.82
N ALA A 935 6.76 -36.50 -32.05
CA ALA A 935 7.04 -35.98 -33.39
C ALA A 935 8.36 -36.51 -33.99
N ILE A 936 9.37 -36.80 -33.13
CA ILE A 936 10.74 -37.10 -33.60
C ILE A 936 10.86 -38.33 -34.46
N ASP A 937 9.91 -39.26 -34.38
CA ASP A 937 9.87 -40.46 -35.20
C ASP A 937 9.27 -40.26 -36.60
N GLN A 938 8.72 -39.10 -36.89
CA GLN A 938 8.21 -38.79 -38.21
C GLN A 938 9.36 -38.66 -39.21
N PRO A 939 9.17 -39.13 -40.45
CA PRO A 939 10.21 -39.08 -41.50
C PRO A 939 10.77 -37.66 -41.74
N THR A 940 9.94 -36.65 -41.56
CA THR A 940 10.30 -35.24 -41.69
C THR A 940 11.43 -34.82 -40.74
N TYR A 941 11.57 -35.49 -39.57
CA TYR A 941 12.55 -35.18 -38.56
C TYR A 941 13.70 -36.20 -38.47
N ALA A 942 13.88 -37.04 -39.48
CA ALA A 942 14.94 -38.07 -39.47
C ALA A 942 16.36 -37.48 -39.33
N ALA A 943 16.65 -36.38 -40.04
CA ALA A 943 17.94 -35.68 -39.93
C ALA A 943 18.16 -35.09 -38.54
N GLN A 944 17.15 -34.49 -37.94
CA GLN A 944 17.18 -33.94 -36.60
C GLN A 944 17.38 -35.03 -35.54
N LYS A 945 16.71 -36.16 -35.69
CA LYS A 945 16.90 -37.35 -34.86
C LYS A 945 18.35 -37.85 -34.91
N GLN A 946 18.90 -37.97 -36.12
CA GLN A 946 20.28 -38.39 -36.33
C GLN A 946 21.28 -37.42 -35.70
N LYS A 947 21.05 -36.11 -35.83
CA LYS A 947 21.88 -35.07 -35.17
C LYS A 947 21.92 -35.23 -33.66
N MET A 948 20.78 -35.47 -33.03
CA MET A 948 20.70 -35.65 -31.56
C MET A 948 21.31 -36.98 -31.15
N MET A 949 21.13 -38.04 -31.90
CA MET A 949 21.64 -39.41 -31.55
C MET A 949 23.14 -39.44 -31.29
N GLN A 950 23.93 -38.47 -31.78
CA GLN A 950 25.37 -38.37 -31.50
C GLN A 950 25.70 -38.17 -30.02
N TYR A 951 24.73 -37.74 -29.22
CA TYR A 951 24.88 -37.41 -27.81
C TYR A 951 24.16 -38.41 -26.88
N PHE A 952 23.58 -39.50 -27.44
CA PHE A 952 22.82 -40.49 -26.69
C PHE A 952 23.34 -41.91 -27.01
N SER A 953 23.35 -42.77 -26.01
CA SER A 953 23.85 -44.13 -26.16
C SER A 953 22.82 -45.07 -26.86
N SER A 954 21.55 -44.68 -26.86
CA SER A 954 20.47 -45.44 -27.49
C SER A 954 19.29 -44.53 -27.83
N GLU A 955 18.45 -45.02 -28.80
CA GLU A 955 17.22 -44.34 -29.17
C GLU A 955 16.24 -44.28 -27.97
N ALA A 956 16.24 -45.31 -27.14
CA ALA A 956 15.41 -45.32 -25.94
C ALA A 956 15.79 -44.20 -24.93
N GLU A 957 17.11 -43.95 -24.78
CA GLU A 957 17.60 -42.84 -23.95
C GLU A 957 17.20 -41.50 -24.55
N LEU A 958 17.34 -41.29 -25.83
CA LEU A 958 16.88 -40.08 -26.53
C LEU A 958 15.39 -39.85 -26.29
N LYS A 959 14.55 -40.86 -26.50
CA LYS A 959 13.09 -40.75 -26.31
C LYS A 959 12.73 -40.45 -24.87
N ALA A 960 13.39 -41.09 -23.91
CA ALA A 960 13.18 -40.80 -22.48
C ALA A 960 13.55 -39.34 -22.15
N TYR A 961 14.65 -38.84 -22.71
CA TYR A 961 15.04 -37.43 -22.56
C TYR A 961 14.01 -36.48 -23.16
N LEU A 962 13.55 -36.74 -24.39
CA LEU A 962 12.57 -35.90 -25.12
C LEU A 962 11.16 -35.94 -24.48
N ALA A 963 10.84 -37.00 -23.76
CA ALA A 963 9.58 -37.10 -23.01
C ALA A 963 9.60 -36.24 -21.73
N ASP A 964 10.79 -35.98 -21.18
CA ASP A 964 10.97 -35.16 -19.98
C ASP A 964 10.93 -33.66 -20.35
N VAL A 965 9.81 -33.02 -20.06
CA VAL A 965 9.57 -31.62 -20.42
C VAL A 965 10.58 -30.66 -19.76
N ASP A 966 11.02 -30.97 -18.54
CA ASP A 966 12.00 -30.13 -17.84
C ASP A 966 13.37 -30.20 -18.51
N LYS A 967 13.79 -31.38 -18.99
CA LYS A 967 15.03 -31.52 -19.77
C LYS A 967 14.94 -30.81 -21.10
N VAL A 968 13.83 -30.95 -21.82
CA VAL A 968 13.64 -30.34 -23.13
C VAL A 968 13.59 -28.80 -23.03
N THR A 969 12.87 -28.27 -22.05
CA THR A 969 12.80 -26.80 -21.84
C THR A 969 14.11 -26.23 -21.31
N THR A 970 14.87 -27.02 -20.54
CA THR A 970 16.25 -26.68 -20.13
C THR A 970 17.19 -26.65 -21.35
N ALA A 971 17.10 -27.62 -22.24
CA ALA A 971 17.88 -27.65 -23.47
C ALA A 971 17.57 -26.45 -24.39
N LEU A 972 16.26 -26.12 -24.54
CA LEU A 972 15.82 -24.92 -25.27
C LEU A 972 16.42 -23.62 -24.64
N ARG A 973 16.39 -23.50 -23.32
CA ARG A 973 17.01 -22.38 -22.62
C ARG A 973 18.49 -22.29 -22.92
N ASP A 974 19.23 -23.40 -22.82
CA ASP A 974 20.67 -23.42 -23.05
C ASP A 974 21.02 -23.04 -24.49
N HIS A 975 20.24 -23.52 -25.48
CA HIS A 975 20.38 -23.08 -26.87
C HIS A 975 20.10 -21.56 -27.00
N ILE A 976 19.00 -21.04 -26.43
CA ILE A 976 18.65 -19.61 -26.47
C ILE A 976 19.78 -18.77 -25.84
N TRP A 977 20.40 -19.23 -24.74
CA TRP A 977 21.55 -18.57 -24.13
C TRP A 977 22.77 -18.54 -25.07
N SER A 978 23.01 -19.61 -25.80
CA SER A 978 24.14 -19.71 -26.74
C SER A 978 24.01 -18.74 -27.92
N LEU A 979 22.79 -18.34 -28.29
CA LEU A 979 22.55 -17.37 -29.37
C LEU A 979 23.13 -15.98 -29.06
N SER A 980 23.27 -15.65 -27.76
CA SER A 980 23.83 -14.36 -27.28
C SER A 980 25.35 -14.38 -27.09
N GLY A 981 25.98 -15.55 -27.14
CA GLY A 981 27.37 -15.76 -26.72
C GLY A 981 28.42 -15.44 -27.78
N GLY A 982 28.62 -14.20 -28.15
CA GLY A 982 29.69 -13.77 -29.02
C GLY A 982 29.96 -12.27 -29.12
N GLY A 983 29.20 -11.42 -28.50
CA GLY A 983 29.28 -10.00 -28.69
C GLY A 983 29.24 -9.15 -27.42
N ARG A 984 30.40 -8.67 -27.04
CA ARG A 984 30.67 -7.50 -26.18
C ARG A 984 29.88 -7.45 -24.87
N ARG A 985 30.51 -7.88 -23.78
CA ARG A 985 30.22 -7.29 -22.45
C ARG A 985 30.13 -5.77 -22.63
N PRO A 986 29.04 -5.12 -22.17
CA PRO A 986 29.13 -3.70 -21.87
C PRO A 986 30.26 -3.57 -20.87
N ALA A 987 31.21 -2.67 -21.13
CA ALA A 987 32.35 -2.42 -20.27
C ALA A 987 31.83 -2.31 -18.82
N ALA A 988 32.34 -3.16 -17.95
CA ALA A 988 32.20 -3.03 -16.53
C ALA A 988 32.90 -1.73 -16.12
N GLY A 989 32.14 -0.64 -16.18
CA GLY A 989 32.53 0.65 -15.70
C GLY A 989 31.82 0.89 -14.37
N VAL A 990 32.68 0.92 -13.39
CA VAL A 990 32.53 1.36 -12.01
C VAL A 990 32.52 0.21 -10.99
N ALA A 991 33.75 0.03 -10.51
CA ALA A 991 34.13 -0.70 -9.32
C ALA A 991 33.24 -0.29 -8.12
N ALA A 992 32.93 -1.29 -7.32
CA ALA A 992 32.45 -1.10 -5.97
C ALA A 992 33.38 -0.12 -5.22
N GLY A 993 32.95 1.11 -5.11
CA GLY A 993 33.54 2.09 -4.21
C GLY A 993 33.27 1.65 -2.78
N ALA A 994 34.31 1.34 -2.09
CA ALA A 994 34.37 0.96 -0.69
C ALA A 994 33.55 1.91 0.18
N ALA A 995 32.62 1.37 0.95
CA ALA A 995 32.08 2.01 2.14
C ALA A 995 33.24 2.18 3.13
N GLY A 996 33.75 3.39 3.24
CA GLY A 996 34.71 3.86 4.24
C GLY A 996 34.09 5.02 5.01
N GLY A 997 33.72 4.75 6.24
CA GLY A 997 33.47 5.48 7.44
C GLY A 997 33.28 7.02 7.40
N ARG A 998 32.20 7.46 7.88
CA ARG A 998 31.99 8.25 9.12
C ARG A 998 30.51 8.43 9.33
#